data_b3ad6f456eebc0700ea10e912b626d4a
#
_entry.id   b3ad6f456eebc0700ea10e912b626d4a
#
_cell.length_a   1.000
_cell.length_b   1.000
_cell.length_c   1.000
_cell.angle_alpha   90.00
_cell.angle_beta   90.00
_cell.angle_gamma   90.00
#
_symmetry.space_group_name_H-M   'P 1'
#
loop_
_entity.id
_entity.type
_entity.pdbx_description
1 polymer ?
#
loop_
_entity_poly.entity_id
_entity_poly.type
_entity_poly.pdbx_seq_one_letter_code
_entity_poly.pdbx_strand_id
1 'polypeptide(L)'
;MKSYCYILVVLFAIAPPALQAGEPIFIPTKIDGPVHNPANHTYWFGPFCECASVLDVDNDGDLDIASGRNWYEAPNWTKHANFRDGAETNGPETDNNSEFAMDVNFDGWTDIVSSGWMFMKGAFWYENPGKKDVVWKSRRIHFALNMEGVIHGDIDGDSDDDILCNHWSLVKGQGMTWLEHIDKEPWFVEHVVGTQGDVHGNGLGDINSDGKTDIVTPNGWYEQPRRATDTPWKFHDDYRFEPAKGRGGGASHPILVHDVDEDGLNDIIIGSSHAYGLAWLEQVIEGGKRSFKTHWADTEFSQFHTLALGDLNGDGKADMVTGKRLFAHHGSDIGAFEPLYAFWYDIDGGKFERHVLSFNHLPHYPDEGGINPPPNYVVSVGMKLNIADMDKNGKQDVIIAGKGGLYVFYNHGFPPTPRNAHKLPTHESYPTWRNWPEYEVLFNTKDFTGWKVPEGDNGHWKVIDGVIDYDAMSESKANKSLWTEESFGDYSLHVEWRFKRTSGLYSMPTILPDGSYKTDVDGNEIKTPTPNADSGILLRGRTGGQANLWCWPIGSGELWSVRTNSKLAPELRAAAVPKVRADNPVGQWNSMDITLVGDCVTIMLNGKIVIDNARIPGIEKEGPIGLQHHGGIDPKTGKHGPASSLIQFRNIWIKRL
;
A
#
# COMPACT_ATOMS: atom_id res chain seq x y z
N MET A 1 -12.89 -63.50 -31.81
CA MET A 1 -12.83 -62.09 -32.08
C MET A 1 -13.67 -61.35 -31.04
N LYS A 2 -13.09 -60.78 -30.03
CA LYS A 2 -13.80 -59.96 -29.03
C LYS A 2 -13.51 -58.48 -29.38
N SER A 3 -14.55 -57.78 -29.85
CA SER A 3 -14.48 -56.31 -30.08
C SER A 3 -14.54 -55.60 -28.75
N TYR A 4 -13.51 -54.82 -28.44
CA TYR A 4 -13.51 -53.85 -27.35
C TYR A 4 -13.99 -52.50 -27.89
N CYS A 5 -15.12 -52.04 -27.36
CA CYS A 5 -15.66 -50.71 -27.62
C CYS A 5 -15.00 -49.74 -26.63
N TYR A 6 -14.15 -48.82 -27.11
CA TYR A 6 -13.61 -47.74 -26.30
C TYR A 6 -14.62 -46.59 -26.26
N ILE A 7 -15.19 -46.35 -25.08
CA ILE A 7 -15.99 -45.15 -24.82
C ILE A 7 -14.99 -43.99 -24.52
N LEU A 8 -14.91 -43.04 -25.45
CA LEU A 8 -14.18 -41.80 -25.26
C LEU A 8 -15.01 -40.88 -24.36
N VAL A 9 -14.66 -40.78 -23.08
CA VAL A 9 -15.23 -39.78 -22.16
C VAL A 9 -14.54 -38.45 -22.43
N VAL A 10 -15.22 -37.56 -23.14
CA VAL A 10 -14.78 -36.18 -23.28
C VAL A 10 -15.19 -35.44 -21.99
N LEU A 11 -14.25 -35.22 -21.09
CA LEU A 11 -14.41 -34.34 -19.97
C LEU A 11 -14.38 -32.90 -20.51
N PHE A 12 -15.54 -32.28 -20.61
CA PHE A 12 -15.60 -30.83 -20.71
C PHE A 12 -15.16 -30.25 -19.35
N ALA A 13 -13.97 -29.69 -19.29
CA ALA A 13 -13.60 -28.79 -18.21
C ALA A 13 -14.53 -27.57 -18.31
N ILE A 14 -15.51 -27.50 -17.43
CA ILE A 14 -16.28 -26.27 -17.22
C ILE A 14 -15.29 -25.33 -16.53
N ALA A 15 -14.82 -24.34 -17.26
CA ALA A 15 -14.10 -23.24 -16.65
C ALA A 15 -14.99 -22.65 -15.54
N PRO A 16 -14.45 -22.39 -14.34
CA PRO A 16 -15.22 -21.70 -13.31
C PRO A 16 -15.68 -20.35 -13.90
N PRO A 17 -16.91 -19.90 -13.55
CA PRO A 17 -17.37 -18.60 -13.98
C PRO A 17 -16.37 -17.57 -13.49
N ALA A 18 -15.96 -16.64 -14.37
CA ALA A 18 -15.11 -15.52 -14.02
C ALA A 18 -15.70 -14.88 -12.75
N LEU A 19 -14.95 -14.92 -11.66
CA LEU A 19 -15.29 -14.22 -10.45
C LEU A 19 -15.35 -12.74 -10.80
N GLN A 20 -16.48 -12.12 -10.52
CA GLN A 20 -16.66 -10.68 -10.69
C GLN A 20 -15.61 -10.01 -9.81
N ALA A 21 -14.65 -9.37 -10.45
CA ALA A 21 -13.51 -8.72 -9.79
C ALA A 21 -14.04 -7.72 -8.76
N GLY A 22 -13.82 -8.00 -7.51
CA GLY A 22 -13.99 -7.09 -6.40
C GLY A 22 -12.60 -6.62 -5.98
N GLU A 23 -12.53 -5.62 -5.13
CA GLU A 23 -11.26 -5.14 -4.59
C GLU A 23 -10.94 -5.93 -3.31
N PRO A 24 -9.76 -6.57 -3.19
CA PRO A 24 -9.37 -7.28 -1.99
C PRO A 24 -9.20 -6.34 -0.80
N ILE A 25 -9.41 -6.86 0.41
CA ILE A 25 -9.24 -6.12 1.65
C ILE A 25 -7.82 -6.36 2.16
N PHE A 26 -7.00 -5.30 2.20
CA PHE A 26 -5.68 -5.34 2.82
C PHE A 26 -5.72 -4.75 4.23
N ILE A 27 -5.21 -5.48 5.21
CA ILE A 27 -5.08 -5.01 6.61
C ILE A 27 -3.60 -4.82 6.93
N PRO A 28 -3.13 -3.56 7.09
CA PRO A 28 -1.75 -3.30 7.44
C PRO A 28 -1.46 -3.63 8.90
N THR A 29 -0.39 -4.36 9.13
CA THR A 29 0.21 -4.61 10.44
C THR A 29 1.59 -4.01 10.48
N LYS A 30 1.84 -3.10 11.42
CA LYS A 30 3.19 -2.55 11.65
C LYS A 30 4.00 -3.56 12.46
N ILE A 31 5.09 -4.03 11.88
CA ILE A 31 6.01 -4.98 12.51
C ILE A 31 7.04 -4.23 13.35
N ASP A 32 7.68 -3.20 12.78
CA ASP A 32 8.64 -2.34 13.48
C ASP A 32 8.66 -0.94 12.84
N GLY A 33 9.30 0.01 13.48
CA GLY A 33 9.39 1.34 12.88
C GLY A 33 9.79 2.43 13.86
N PRO A 34 10.03 3.65 13.34
CA PRO A 34 10.45 4.76 14.17
C PRO A 34 9.45 5.01 15.29
N VAL A 35 9.99 5.28 16.47
CA VAL A 35 9.23 5.65 17.66
C VAL A 35 9.39 7.15 17.87
N HIS A 36 8.27 7.86 17.95
CA HIS A 36 8.27 9.28 18.27
C HIS A 36 8.80 9.51 19.68
N ASN A 37 9.80 10.37 19.82
CA ASN A 37 10.24 10.83 21.12
C ASN A 37 9.45 12.11 21.50
N PRO A 38 8.50 12.03 22.45
CA PRO A 38 7.67 13.18 22.80
C PRO A 38 8.46 14.29 23.54
N ALA A 39 9.66 14.00 24.03
CA ALA A 39 10.44 14.98 24.82
C ALA A 39 11.14 16.04 23.98
N ASN A 40 11.43 15.76 22.73
CA ASN A 40 12.17 16.66 21.85
C ASN A 40 11.59 16.80 20.45
N HIS A 41 10.43 16.20 20.18
CA HIS A 41 9.76 16.17 18.88
C HIS A 41 10.65 15.65 17.74
N THR A 42 11.74 14.97 18.04
CA THR A 42 12.60 14.36 17.02
C THR A 42 12.09 12.97 16.70
N TYR A 43 12.04 12.67 15.42
CA TYR A 43 11.88 11.30 14.93
C TYR A 43 13.26 10.69 14.81
N TRP A 44 13.50 9.67 15.59
CA TRP A 44 14.63 8.82 15.35
C TRP A 44 14.26 7.88 14.19
N PHE A 45 14.81 8.14 13.05
CA PHE A 45 14.89 7.13 12.01
C PHE A 45 15.86 6.08 12.57
N GLY A 46 15.32 5.10 13.26
CA GLY A 46 16.10 3.99 13.80
C GLY A 46 16.80 3.25 12.65
N PRO A 47 17.56 2.18 12.92
CA PRO A 47 18.28 1.43 11.89
C PRO A 47 17.30 0.63 11.01
N PHE A 48 16.39 1.35 10.35
CA PHE A 48 15.45 0.78 9.42
C PHE A 48 16.05 0.80 8.04
N CYS A 49 15.91 -0.32 7.41
CA CYS A 49 16.32 -0.52 6.05
C CYS A 49 15.25 -0.07 5.08
N GLU A 50 15.69 0.41 3.95
CA GLU A 50 14.81 0.64 2.81
C GLU A 50 14.49 -0.66 2.05
N CYS A 51 14.97 -1.82 2.53
CA CYS A 51 14.69 -3.15 1.99
C CYS A 51 14.34 -4.14 3.08
N ALA A 52 13.70 -5.22 2.66
CA ALA A 52 13.50 -6.42 3.46
C ALA A 52 13.64 -7.66 2.58
N SER A 53 14.05 -8.78 3.19
CA SER A 53 13.97 -10.12 2.62
C SER A 53 12.88 -10.90 3.33
N VAL A 54 12.16 -11.71 2.58
CA VAL A 54 11.19 -12.67 3.09
C VAL A 54 11.78 -14.06 2.91
N LEU A 55 11.95 -14.80 3.99
CA LEU A 55 12.56 -16.12 4.01
C LEU A 55 12.17 -16.89 5.29
N ASP A 56 12.29 -18.18 5.27
CA ASP A 56 12.21 -19.02 6.47
C ASP A 56 13.61 -19.06 7.13
N VAL A 57 13.82 -18.23 8.16
CA VAL A 57 15.15 -18.03 8.78
C VAL A 57 15.60 -19.24 9.58
N ASP A 58 14.66 -19.91 10.27
CA ASP A 58 14.97 -20.98 11.23
C ASP A 58 14.49 -22.36 10.80
N ASN A 59 13.99 -22.48 9.57
CA ASN A 59 13.45 -23.70 8.95
C ASN A 59 12.31 -24.31 9.78
N ASP A 60 11.38 -23.47 10.25
CA ASP A 60 10.15 -23.91 10.93
C ASP A 60 8.95 -24.01 9.97
N GLY A 61 9.11 -23.50 8.77
CA GLY A 61 8.16 -23.53 7.68
C GLY A 61 7.29 -22.27 7.58
N ASP A 62 7.41 -21.30 8.49
CA ASP A 62 6.77 -20.00 8.40
C ASP A 62 7.72 -19.01 7.69
N LEU A 63 7.14 -18.04 6.97
CA LEU A 63 7.94 -17.01 6.33
C LEU A 63 8.20 -15.86 7.29
N ASP A 64 9.48 -15.62 7.56
CA ASP A 64 9.98 -14.55 8.38
C ASP A 64 10.34 -13.32 7.55
N ILE A 65 10.70 -12.23 8.24
CA ILE A 65 11.17 -11.02 7.60
C ILE A 65 12.51 -10.62 8.18
N ALA A 66 13.53 -10.51 7.34
CA ALA A 66 14.78 -9.84 7.68
C ALA A 66 14.77 -8.40 7.15
N SER A 67 15.11 -7.42 7.98
CA SER A 67 15.19 -6.02 7.58
C SER A 67 16.26 -5.31 8.42
N GLY A 68 17.26 -4.76 7.78
CA GLY A 68 18.39 -4.16 8.44
C GLY A 68 19.20 -5.14 9.26
N ARG A 69 19.38 -4.82 10.53
CA ARG A 69 20.13 -5.65 11.48
C ARG A 69 19.25 -6.60 12.27
N ASN A 70 17.96 -6.64 11.97
CA ASN A 70 16.99 -7.42 12.73
C ASN A 70 16.27 -8.41 11.80
N TRP A 71 15.80 -9.52 12.38
CA TRP A 71 14.79 -10.34 11.75
C TRP A 71 13.60 -10.52 12.69
N TYR A 72 12.48 -10.89 12.13
CA TYR A 72 11.19 -10.95 12.81
C TYR A 72 10.54 -12.28 12.51
N GLU A 73 10.48 -13.12 13.56
CA GLU A 73 9.97 -14.49 13.52
C GLU A 73 8.45 -14.50 13.47
N ALA A 74 7.91 -15.13 12.43
CA ALA A 74 6.49 -15.36 12.29
C ALA A 74 5.98 -16.44 13.28
N PRO A 75 4.68 -16.53 13.55
CA PRO A 75 3.63 -15.59 13.16
C PRO A 75 3.48 -14.40 14.12
N ASN A 76 4.26 -14.35 15.20
CA ASN A 76 4.13 -13.37 16.28
C ASN A 76 5.03 -12.15 16.09
N TRP A 77 5.86 -12.14 15.08
CA TRP A 77 6.83 -11.11 14.77
C TRP A 77 7.79 -10.83 15.93
N THR A 78 8.25 -11.91 16.57
CA THR A 78 9.27 -11.84 17.62
C THR A 78 10.54 -11.25 17.05
N LYS A 79 10.99 -10.11 17.59
CA LYS A 79 12.17 -9.42 17.10
C LYS A 79 13.47 -10.03 17.58
N HIS A 80 14.31 -10.48 16.67
CA HIS A 80 15.69 -10.90 16.89
C HIS A 80 16.64 -9.79 16.46
N ALA A 81 17.14 -9.05 17.43
CA ALA A 81 17.92 -7.84 17.16
C ALA A 81 19.41 -8.15 16.92
N ASN A 82 20.02 -7.42 15.97
CA ASN A 82 21.45 -7.51 15.67
C ASN A 82 21.91 -8.93 15.25
N PHE A 83 21.08 -9.64 14.49
CA PHE A 83 21.41 -11.00 14.04
C PHE A 83 22.56 -11.04 13.06
N ARG A 84 22.86 -9.94 12.35
CA ARG A 84 23.96 -9.84 11.39
C ARG A 84 24.80 -8.59 11.60
N ASP A 85 26.05 -8.59 11.09
CA ASP A 85 26.87 -7.39 10.99
C ASP A 85 26.51 -6.57 9.73
N GLY A 86 27.11 -5.40 9.55
CA GLY A 86 26.82 -4.52 8.41
C GLY A 86 25.46 -3.80 8.54
N ALA A 87 24.87 -3.43 7.41
CA ALA A 87 23.64 -2.63 7.31
C ALA A 87 23.70 -1.37 8.19
N GLU A 88 24.76 -0.60 8.04
CA GLU A 88 25.01 0.61 8.80
C GLU A 88 24.10 1.76 8.33
N THR A 89 23.80 2.69 9.21
CA THR A 89 22.99 3.87 8.89
C THR A 89 23.81 5.14 8.97
N ASN A 90 23.55 6.09 8.06
CA ASN A 90 24.09 7.43 8.12
C ASN A 90 22.94 8.43 8.09
N GLY A 91 22.49 8.85 9.28
CA GLY A 91 21.31 9.70 9.39
C GLY A 91 20.05 8.97 8.86
N PRO A 92 19.34 9.56 7.90
CA PRO A 92 18.12 8.96 7.35
C PRO A 92 18.37 7.92 6.25
N GLU A 93 19.63 7.69 5.85
CA GLU A 93 19.99 6.73 4.80
C GLU A 93 20.50 5.42 5.41
N THR A 94 20.19 4.32 4.76
CA THR A 94 20.65 2.97 5.13
C THR A 94 21.51 2.38 4.04
N ASP A 95 22.38 1.44 4.40
CA ASP A 95 23.36 0.88 3.49
C ASP A 95 22.99 -0.52 2.98
N ASN A 96 21.68 -0.85 2.97
CA ASN A 96 21.16 -1.98 2.22
C ASN A 96 20.13 -1.50 1.20
N ASN A 97 20.61 -1.18 0.03
CA ASN A 97 19.81 -0.58 -1.04
C ASN A 97 19.16 -1.64 -1.92
N SER A 98 19.54 -2.89 -1.77
CA SER A 98 18.84 -4.06 -2.32
C SER A 98 19.11 -5.25 -1.41
N GLU A 99 18.08 -6.10 -1.24
CA GLU A 99 18.21 -7.26 -0.37
C GLU A 99 17.27 -8.38 -0.83
N PHE A 100 17.75 -9.62 -0.86
CA PHE A 100 16.95 -10.78 -1.24
C PHE A 100 17.46 -12.05 -0.58
N ALA A 101 16.59 -13.05 -0.52
CA ALA A 101 16.87 -14.37 0.03
C ALA A 101 17.38 -15.32 -1.06
N MET A 102 18.39 -16.13 -0.75
CA MET A 102 19.00 -17.09 -1.66
C MET A 102 19.78 -18.12 -0.84
N ASP A 103 19.72 -19.41 -1.16
CA ASP A 103 20.60 -20.43 -0.58
C ASP A 103 21.91 -20.47 -1.39
N VAL A 104 22.87 -19.62 -1.01
CA VAL A 104 24.09 -19.37 -1.79
C VAL A 104 25.03 -20.58 -1.82
N ASN A 105 25.10 -21.34 -0.74
CA ASN A 105 26.03 -22.47 -0.60
C ASN A 105 25.36 -23.83 -0.73
N PHE A 106 24.09 -23.87 -1.08
CA PHE A 106 23.26 -25.08 -1.27
C PHE A 106 23.25 -25.99 -0.03
N ASP A 107 23.28 -25.40 1.17
CA ASP A 107 23.26 -26.16 2.42
C ASP A 107 21.86 -26.39 2.99
N GLY A 108 20.83 -25.82 2.33
CA GLY A 108 19.42 -25.93 2.70
C GLY A 108 18.97 -24.91 3.74
N TRP A 109 19.82 -23.94 4.07
CA TRP A 109 19.47 -22.77 4.87
C TRP A 109 19.46 -21.53 3.97
N THR A 110 18.35 -20.82 3.98
CA THR A 110 18.25 -19.62 3.15
C THR A 110 19.12 -18.50 3.72
N ASP A 111 20.01 -17.98 2.90
CA ASP A 111 20.92 -16.89 3.18
C ASP A 111 20.32 -15.55 2.78
N ILE A 112 21.05 -14.47 3.02
CA ILE A 112 20.70 -13.12 2.57
C ILE A 112 21.81 -12.56 1.70
N VAL A 113 21.45 -12.06 0.52
CA VAL A 113 22.32 -11.21 -0.29
C VAL A 113 21.82 -9.77 -0.20
N SER A 114 22.75 -8.84 0.08
CA SER A 114 22.44 -7.43 0.24
C SER A 114 23.46 -6.56 -0.49
N SER A 115 23.05 -5.42 -1.01
CA SER A 115 23.94 -4.45 -1.65
C SER A 115 23.88 -3.09 -1.01
N GLY A 116 24.96 -2.33 -1.12
CA GLY A 116 25.04 -0.98 -0.59
C GLY A 116 25.99 -0.09 -1.39
N TRP A 117 25.92 1.20 -1.16
CA TRP A 117 26.74 2.17 -1.87
C TRP A 117 27.41 3.22 -0.97
N MET A 118 26.99 3.36 0.28
CA MET A 118 27.57 4.35 1.20
C MET A 118 28.77 3.80 1.95
N PHE A 119 28.59 2.87 2.88
CA PHE A 119 29.63 2.27 3.71
C PHE A 119 30.01 0.88 3.21
N MET A 120 29.02 0.08 2.86
CA MET A 120 29.19 -1.25 2.30
C MET A 120 29.11 -1.18 0.78
N LYS A 121 30.26 -0.93 0.13
CA LYS A 121 30.30 -0.78 -1.33
C LYS A 121 30.39 -2.14 -2.00
N GLY A 122 29.33 -2.49 -2.74
CA GLY A 122 29.22 -3.76 -3.46
C GLY A 122 28.09 -4.66 -2.99
N ALA A 123 28.14 -5.93 -3.37
CA ALA A 123 27.23 -6.96 -2.91
C ALA A 123 27.88 -7.84 -1.83
N PHE A 124 27.08 -8.24 -0.87
CA PHE A 124 27.49 -9.00 0.30
C PHE A 124 26.56 -10.17 0.53
N TRP A 125 27.12 -11.31 0.84
CA TRP A 125 26.44 -12.51 1.28
C TRP A 125 26.54 -12.63 2.79
N TYR A 126 25.42 -12.90 3.45
CA TYR A 126 25.28 -13.23 4.86
C TYR A 126 24.83 -14.68 4.97
N GLU A 127 25.77 -15.57 5.27
CA GLU A 127 25.51 -16.99 5.42
C GLU A 127 24.65 -17.27 6.65
N ASN A 128 23.54 -17.98 6.46
CA ASN A 128 22.69 -18.45 7.54
C ASN A 128 23.43 -19.57 8.31
N PRO A 129 23.76 -19.38 9.58
CA PRO A 129 24.51 -20.38 10.34
C PRO A 129 23.65 -21.56 10.79
N GLY A 130 22.41 -21.67 10.34
CA GLY A 130 21.45 -22.64 10.81
C GLY A 130 21.03 -22.35 12.27
N LYS A 131 20.82 -23.43 13.05
CA LYS A 131 20.39 -23.32 14.46
C LYS A 131 21.45 -22.81 15.44
N LYS A 132 22.51 -22.15 14.95
CA LYS A 132 23.55 -21.59 15.80
C LYS A 132 23.19 -20.14 16.17
N ASP A 133 23.18 -19.85 17.46
CA ASP A 133 23.01 -18.48 17.96
C ASP A 133 24.33 -17.70 17.82
N VAL A 134 24.63 -17.29 16.58
CA VAL A 134 25.82 -16.50 16.23
C VAL A 134 25.43 -15.38 15.27
N VAL A 135 26.17 -14.29 15.32
CA VAL A 135 25.98 -13.17 14.40
C VAL A 135 26.41 -13.56 12.99
N TRP A 136 25.52 -13.44 12.03
CA TRP A 136 25.80 -13.68 10.61
C TRP A 136 26.83 -12.68 10.12
N LYS A 137 27.86 -13.19 9.44
CA LYS A 137 28.98 -12.38 8.96
C LYS A 137 28.88 -12.07 7.49
N SER A 138 29.04 -10.79 7.16
CA SER A 138 29.10 -10.37 5.77
C SER A 138 30.35 -10.90 5.06
N ARG A 139 30.16 -11.46 3.87
CA ARG A 139 31.23 -11.78 2.91
C ARG A 139 30.97 -10.98 1.64
N ARG A 140 31.93 -10.18 1.21
CA ARG A 140 31.80 -9.46 -0.05
C ARG A 140 31.91 -10.41 -1.21
N ILE A 141 30.88 -10.47 -2.07
CA ILE A 141 30.84 -11.29 -3.28
C ILE A 141 31.16 -10.46 -4.54
N HIS A 142 30.90 -9.15 -4.49
CA HIS A 142 31.23 -8.24 -5.59
C HIS A 142 31.59 -6.85 -5.06
N PHE A 143 32.45 -6.12 -5.77
CA PHE A 143 32.83 -4.76 -5.45
C PHE A 143 32.40 -3.79 -6.53
N ALA A 144 31.60 -2.81 -6.14
CA ALA A 144 31.28 -1.65 -6.96
C ALA A 144 31.08 -0.41 -6.09
N LEU A 145 31.22 0.77 -6.69
CA LEU A 145 31.09 2.02 -5.94
C LEU A 145 29.63 2.39 -5.67
N ASN A 146 28.72 2.05 -6.59
CA ASN A 146 27.29 2.31 -6.48
C ASN A 146 26.53 1.06 -6.94
N MET A 147 25.86 0.42 -6.01
CA MET A 147 25.03 -0.75 -6.25
C MET A 147 23.65 -0.55 -5.61
N GLU A 148 22.93 0.36 -6.18
CA GLU A 148 21.53 0.57 -5.87
C GLU A 148 20.68 -0.22 -6.87
N GLY A 149 19.74 -1.04 -6.37
CA GLY A 149 18.85 -1.78 -7.23
C GLY A 149 19.45 -3.03 -7.90
N VAL A 150 20.19 -3.79 -7.14
CA VAL A 150 20.58 -5.16 -7.53
C VAL A 150 19.35 -6.04 -7.55
N ILE A 151 19.19 -6.83 -8.59
CA ILE A 151 18.09 -7.79 -8.76
C ILE A 151 18.63 -9.20 -8.99
N HIS A 152 17.81 -10.21 -8.78
CA HIS A 152 18.14 -11.61 -8.96
C HIS A 152 17.15 -12.31 -9.87
N GLY A 153 17.55 -13.41 -10.45
CA GLY A 153 16.73 -14.27 -11.29
C GLY A 153 17.63 -15.18 -12.16
N ASP A 154 17.07 -16.23 -12.69
CA ASP A 154 17.76 -17.16 -13.58
C ASP A 154 18.13 -16.45 -14.89
N ILE A 155 19.39 -16.02 -15.01
CA ILE A 155 19.89 -15.27 -16.16
C ILE A 155 20.34 -16.22 -17.27
N ASP A 156 20.97 -17.35 -16.94
CA ASP A 156 21.55 -18.23 -17.97
C ASP A 156 20.73 -19.49 -18.29
N GLY A 157 19.63 -19.71 -17.57
CA GLY A 157 18.65 -20.76 -17.84
C GLY A 157 19.00 -22.09 -17.17
N ASP A 158 19.82 -22.10 -16.11
CA ASP A 158 20.20 -23.30 -15.39
C ASP A 158 19.31 -23.63 -14.18
N SER A 159 18.34 -22.75 -13.87
CA SER A 159 17.31 -22.88 -12.84
C SER A 159 17.76 -22.50 -11.42
N ASP A 160 18.91 -21.86 -11.28
CA ASP A 160 19.23 -21.15 -10.05
C ASP A 160 19.22 -19.61 -10.27
N ASP A 161 19.19 -18.87 -9.17
CA ASP A 161 19.12 -17.40 -9.23
C ASP A 161 20.51 -16.80 -9.33
N ASP A 162 20.74 -16.04 -10.38
CA ASP A 162 21.89 -15.18 -10.59
C ASP A 162 21.65 -13.77 -10.06
N ILE A 163 22.68 -12.94 -10.07
CA ILE A 163 22.60 -11.55 -9.58
C ILE A 163 22.96 -10.57 -10.68
N LEU A 164 22.03 -9.72 -11.09
CA LEU A 164 22.31 -8.61 -11.98
C LEU A 164 22.81 -7.41 -11.19
N CYS A 165 24.04 -6.99 -11.47
CA CYS A 165 24.69 -5.85 -10.84
C CYS A 165 24.65 -4.63 -11.74
N ASN A 166 23.97 -3.57 -11.28
CA ASN A 166 23.96 -2.29 -11.95
C ASN A 166 24.97 -1.33 -11.33
N HIS A 167 25.94 -0.91 -12.13
CA HIS A 167 26.98 0.04 -11.73
C HIS A 167 26.70 1.43 -12.27
N TRP A 168 25.53 2.00 -12.07
CA TRP A 168 25.23 3.35 -12.60
C TRP A 168 26.23 4.42 -12.13
N SER A 169 27.45 4.03 -12.03
CA SER A 169 28.47 4.78 -11.40
C SER A 169 29.26 5.64 -12.36
N LEU A 170 29.70 6.68 -11.75
CA LEU A 170 30.70 7.64 -12.11
C LEU A 170 32.06 7.04 -12.58
N VAL A 171 32.25 5.76 -12.54
CA VAL A 171 33.49 5.12 -13.00
C VAL A 171 33.36 4.75 -14.47
N LYS A 172 33.84 5.64 -15.30
CA LYS A 172 33.86 5.46 -16.74
C LYS A 172 34.54 4.13 -17.11
N GLY A 173 33.75 3.22 -17.69
CA GLY A 173 34.26 1.95 -18.22
C GLY A 173 33.98 0.71 -17.38
N GLN A 174 33.39 0.83 -16.20
CA GLN A 174 32.66 -0.27 -15.59
C GLN A 174 31.32 -0.38 -16.29
N GLY A 175 31.01 -1.50 -16.86
CA GLY A 175 29.73 -1.77 -17.49
C GLY A 175 28.81 -2.52 -16.55
N MET A 176 27.62 -2.83 -17.04
CA MET A 176 26.72 -3.76 -16.39
C MET A 176 27.35 -5.15 -16.34
N THR A 177 27.27 -5.81 -15.19
CA THR A 177 27.77 -7.16 -14.96
C THR A 177 26.68 -8.01 -14.32
N TRP A 178 26.80 -9.31 -14.44
CA TRP A 178 26.01 -10.26 -13.67
C TRP A 178 26.95 -11.27 -13.01
N LEU A 179 26.50 -11.84 -11.91
CA LEU A 179 27.20 -12.85 -11.16
C LEU A 179 26.48 -14.16 -11.36
N GLU A 180 27.08 -15.07 -12.13
CA GLU A 180 26.62 -16.45 -12.28
C GLU A 180 26.76 -17.17 -10.93
N HIS A 181 25.66 -17.70 -10.40
CA HIS A 181 25.67 -18.53 -9.22
C HIS A 181 26.14 -19.93 -9.61
N ILE A 182 27.06 -20.50 -8.86
CA ILE A 182 27.65 -21.82 -9.16
C ILE A 182 27.68 -22.69 -7.91
N ASP A 183 27.65 -24.01 -8.09
CA ASP A 183 27.53 -25.04 -7.04
C ASP A 183 28.77 -25.26 -6.18
N LYS A 184 29.77 -24.36 -6.24
CA LYS A 184 31.02 -24.46 -5.50
C LYS A 184 31.68 -23.10 -5.29
N GLU A 185 32.60 -23.02 -4.33
CA GLU A 185 33.43 -21.81 -4.17
C GLU A 185 34.15 -21.42 -5.49
N PRO A 186 34.10 -20.12 -5.85
CA PRO A 186 33.74 -18.97 -5.02
C PRO A 186 32.25 -18.63 -4.96
N TRP A 187 31.34 -19.50 -5.33
CA TRP A 187 29.90 -19.40 -5.39
C TRP A 187 29.37 -18.45 -6.48
N PHE A 188 30.15 -17.47 -6.87
CA PHE A 188 29.75 -16.51 -7.92
C PHE A 188 30.94 -16.30 -8.90
N VAL A 189 30.60 -16.24 -10.20
CA VAL A 189 31.52 -15.89 -11.28
C VAL A 189 30.98 -14.63 -11.98
N GLU A 190 31.81 -13.59 -12.06
CA GLU A 190 31.44 -12.32 -12.69
C GLU A 190 31.54 -12.38 -14.22
N HIS A 191 30.50 -11.92 -14.90
CA HIS A 191 30.43 -11.77 -16.35
C HIS A 191 30.06 -10.34 -16.73
N VAL A 192 30.74 -9.78 -17.71
CA VAL A 192 30.45 -8.45 -18.23
C VAL A 192 29.36 -8.54 -19.30
N VAL A 193 28.27 -7.79 -19.13
CA VAL A 193 27.21 -7.66 -20.12
C VAL A 193 27.59 -6.65 -21.20
N GLY A 194 27.91 -5.42 -20.79
CA GLY A 194 28.26 -4.34 -21.69
C GLY A 194 28.36 -3.00 -20.97
N THR A 195 28.65 -1.94 -21.74
CA THR A 195 28.85 -0.58 -21.20
C THR A 195 27.79 0.42 -21.62
N GLN A 196 26.72 -0.01 -22.29
CA GLN A 196 25.61 0.82 -22.76
C GLN A 196 24.43 0.65 -21.81
N GLY A 197 23.61 1.69 -21.66
CA GLY A 197 22.42 1.62 -20.82
C GLY A 197 22.67 1.49 -19.31
N ASP A 198 23.92 1.61 -18.87
CA ASP A 198 24.32 1.56 -17.46
C ASP A 198 23.91 2.84 -16.74
N VAL A 199 22.67 2.87 -16.28
CA VAL A 199 22.03 3.97 -15.58
C VAL A 199 21.16 3.41 -14.46
N HIS A 200 20.63 4.26 -13.61
CA HIS A 200 19.69 3.86 -12.56
C HIS A 200 18.44 3.21 -13.16
N GLY A 201 18.17 1.97 -12.82
CA GLY A 201 17.05 1.14 -13.30
C GLY A 201 17.49 -0.02 -14.18
N ASN A 202 17.05 -1.21 -13.83
CA ASN A 202 17.29 -2.44 -14.58
C ASN A 202 16.16 -3.46 -14.35
N GLY A 203 16.10 -4.46 -15.21
CA GLY A 203 15.12 -5.55 -15.14
C GLY A 203 15.59 -6.77 -15.92
N LEU A 204 14.92 -7.88 -15.67
CA LEU A 204 15.14 -9.18 -16.34
C LEU A 204 13.85 -9.62 -17.02
N GLY A 205 13.95 -10.22 -18.21
CA GLY A 205 12.84 -10.87 -18.89
C GLY A 205 13.10 -11.09 -20.37
N ASP A 206 12.35 -11.99 -20.98
CA ASP A 206 12.49 -12.36 -22.39
C ASP A 206 11.76 -11.34 -23.30
N ILE A 207 12.48 -10.36 -23.82
CA ILE A 207 11.93 -9.28 -24.67
C ILE A 207 11.66 -9.76 -26.10
N ASN A 208 12.47 -10.68 -26.59
CA ASN A 208 12.40 -11.08 -27.98
C ASN A 208 11.64 -12.40 -28.21
N SER A 209 11.13 -13.02 -27.15
CA SER A 209 10.40 -14.29 -27.16
C SER A 209 11.26 -15.45 -27.69
N ASP A 210 12.57 -15.44 -27.38
CA ASP A 210 13.49 -16.53 -27.77
C ASP A 210 13.71 -17.56 -26.64
N GLY A 211 13.04 -17.38 -25.51
CA GLY A 211 13.09 -18.25 -24.33
C GLY A 211 14.29 -18.03 -23.43
N LYS A 212 15.01 -16.92 -23.58
CA LYS A 212 16.15 -16.54 -22.75
C LYS A 212 15.89 -15.23 -22.01
N THR A 213 16.56 -15.06 -20.90
CA THR A 213 16.44 -13.87 -20.07
C THR A 213 17.29 -12.73 -20.62
N ASP A 214 16.65 -11.71 -21.18
CA ASP A 214 17.26 -10.46 -21.58
C ASP A 214 17.39 -9.49 -20.39
N ILE A 215 18.21 -8.44 -20.54
CA ILE A 215 18.40 -7.40 -19.53
C ILE A 215 17.84 -6.08 -20.05
N VAL A 216 16.87 -5.49 -19.33
CA VAL A 216 16.27 -4.21 -19.69
C VAL A 216 16.84 -3.06 -18.88
N THR A 217 16.95 -1.89 -19.50
CA THR A 217 17.43 -0.64 -18.93
C THR A 217 16.52 0.52 -19.34
N PRO A 218 16.59 1.71 -18.77
CA PRO A 218 15.79 2.85 -19.23
C PRO A 218 16.10 3.30 -20.68
N ASN A 219 17.24 2.90 -21.24
CA ASN A 219 17.73 3.38 -22.53
C ASN A 219 17.75 2.30 -23.62
N GLY A 220 17.12 1.17 -23.38
CA GLY A 220 17.14 0.02 -24.28
C GLY A 220 17.39 -1.28 -23.53
N TRP A 221 17.73 -2.34 -24.23
CA TRP A 221 17.87 -3.65 -23.66
C TRP A 221 19.04 -4.44 -24.28
N TYR A 222 19.55 -5.41 -23.52
CA TYR A 222 20.57 -6.34 -23.98
C TYR A 222 19.94 -7.69 -24.31
N GLU A 223 20.14 -8.13 -25.56
CA GLU A 223 19.75 -9.47 -26.01
C GLU A 223 20.75 -10.50 -25.49
N GLN A 224 20.24 -11.51 -24.78
CA GLN A 224 21.08 -12.59 -24.31
C GLN A 224 21.69 -13.37 -25.48
N PRO A 225 23.04 -13.54 -25.54
CA PRO A 225 23.68 -14.34 -26.58
C PRO A 225 23.33 -15.84 -26.43
N ARG A 226 23.85 -16.65 -27.34
CA ARG A 226 23.62 -18.09 -27.30
C ARG A 226 24.04 -18.73 -25.97
N ARG A 227 25.11 -18.27 -25.38
CA ARG A 227 25.54 -18.59 -24.01
C ARG A 227 25.58 -17.27 -23.25
N ALA A 228 24.95 -17.19 -22.11
CA ALA A 228 24.91 -15.97 -21.31
C ALA A 228 26.32 -15.43 -20.94
N THR A 229 27.31 -16.33 -20.87
CA THR A 229 28.72 -16.00 -20.61
C THR A 229 29.47 -15.38 -21.80
N ASP A 230 28.90 -15.39 -23.02
CA ASP A 230 29.50 -14.74 -24.20
C ASP A 230 29.37 -13.22 -24.06
N THR A 231 30.45 -12.46 -24.21
CA THR A 231 30.51 -11.01 -24.00
C THR A 231 31.11 -10.26 -25.19
N PRO A 232 30.72 -9.03 -25.51
CA PRO A 232 29.60 -8.28 -24.94
C PRO A 232 28.24 -8.76 -25.47
N TRP A 233 27.18 -8.59 -24.69
CA TRP A 233 25.82 -8.80 -25.17
C TRP A 233 25.44 -7.71 -26.17
N LYS A 234 24.56 -8.05 -27.12
CA LYS A 234 24.09 -7.10 -28.13
C LYS A 234 23.09 -6.14 -27.51
N PHE A 235 23.40 -4.85 -27.52
CA PHE A 235 22.50 -3.81 -27.05
C PHE A 235 21.58 -3.31 -28.16
N HIS A 236 20.28 -3.15 -27.83
CA HIS A 236 19.24 -2.58 -28.66
C HIS A 236 18.79 -1.26 -28.07
N ASP A 237 18.85 -0.19 -28.84
CA ASP A 237 18.39 1.16 -28.48
C ASP A 237 16.99 1.47 -29.04
N ASP A 238 16.10 0.48 -28.98
CA ASP A 238 14.76 0.54 -29.58
C ASP A 238 13.82 1.49 -28.84
N TYR A 239 14.14 1.86 -27.62
CA TYR A 239 13.40 2.83 -26.81
C TYR A 239 14.32 3.64 -25.90
N ARG A 240 13.76 4.73 -25.37
CA ARG A 240 14.33 5.52 -24.28
C ARG A 240 13.21 6.02 -23.39
N PHE A 241 13.30 5.74 -22.10
CA PHE A 241 12.35 6.23 -21.13
C PHE A 241 12.74 7.63 -20.64
N GLU A 242 11.77 8.54 -20.70
CA GLU A 242 11.89 9.88 -20.13
C GLU A 242 10.70 10.10 -19.18
N PRO A 243 10.87 10.77 -18.04
CA PRO A 243 9.78 10.99 -17.11
C PRO A 243 8.65 11.85 -17.70
N ALA A 244 7.42 11.65 -17.24
CA ALA A 244 6.27 12.44 -17.69
C ALA A 244 6.41 13.93 -17.35
N LYS A 245 7.03 14.24 -16.22
CA LYS A 245 7.26 15.59 -15.74
C LYS A 245 8.49 15.63 -14.84
N GLY A 246 9.27 16.69 -14.99
CA GLY A 246 10.51 16.89 -14.25
C GLY A 246 11.74 16.58 -15.07
N ARG A 247 12.89 16.63 -14.42
CA ARG A 247 14.19 16.19 -14.96
C ARG A 247 14.77 15.25 -13.93
N GLY A 248 15.16 14.09 -14.33
CA GLY A 248 15.79 13.14 -13.45
C GLY A 248 16.14 11.89 -14.23
N GLY A 249 17.37 11.46 -14.16
CA GLY A 249 17.79 10.18 -14.68
C GLY A 249 17.37 9.09 -13.72
N GLY A 250 16.97 7.96 -14.24
CA GLY A 250 16.70 6.78 -13.47
C GLY A 250 15.28 6.29 -13.54
N ALA A 251 15.19 5.00 -13.57
CA ALA A 251 13.96 4.24 -13.57
C ALA A 251 13.84 3.38 -12.32
N SER A 252 12.69 2.76 -12.15
CA SER A 252 12.40 1.82 -11.07
C SER A 252 13.39 0.65 -11.01
N HIS A 253 13.52 0.07 -9.84
CA HIS A 253 14.16 -1.21 -9.59
C HIS A 253 13.16 -2.18 -8.95
N PRO A 254 12.80 -3.28 -9.63
CA PRO A 254 13.13 -3.60 -11.03
C PRO A 254 12.35 -2.76 -12.05
N ILE A 255 12.81 -2.74 -13.30
CA ILE A 255 11.97 -2.55 -14.47
C ILE A 255 11.34 -3.92 -14.74
N LEU A 256 10.02 -3.96 -14.96
CA LEU A 256 9.30 -5.22 -15.12
C LEU A 256 9.08 -5.54 -16.60
N VAL A 257 9.19 -6.82 -16.95
CA VAL A 257 8.88 -7.34 -18.28
C VAL A 257 7.65 -8.24 -18.16
N HIS A 258 6.58 -7.89 -18.87
CA HIS A 258 5.29 -8.57 -18.78
C HIS A 258 4.44 -8.28 -20.01
N ASP A 259 3.65 -9.25 -20.48
CA ASP A 259 2.65 -9.06 -21.53
C ASP A 259 1.45 -8.32 -20.93
N VAL A 260 1.42 -6.99 -21.08
CA VAL A 260 0.47 -6.09 -20.39
C VAL A 260 -0.89 -6.06 -21.07
N ASP A 261 -0.93 -6.19 -22.40
CA ASP A 261 -2.17 -6.13 -23.17
C ASP A 261 -2.64 -7.49 -23.71
N GLU A 262 -1.93 -8.56 -23.34
CA GLU A 262 -2.26 -9.95 -23.67
C GLU A 262 -2.16 -10.24 -25.20
N ASP A 263 -1.28 -9.53 -25.89
CA ASP A 263 -1.06 -9.72 -27.33
C ASP A 263 -0.02 -10.82 -27.66
N GLY A 264 0.65 -11.35 -26.63
CA GLY A 264 1.66 -12.40 -26.72
C GLY A 264 3.08 -11.86 -26.89
N LEU A 265 3.29 -10.54 -26.82
CA LEU A 265 4.60 -9.91 -26.78
C LEU A 265 4.86 -9.36 -25.36
N ASN A 266 6.06 -9.52 -24.89
CA ASN A 266 6.41 -8.95 -23.59
C ASN A 266 6.67 -7.44 -23.71
N ASP A 267 5.99 -6.68 -22.89
CA ASP A 267 6.12 -5.25 -22.72
C ASP A 267 7.06 -4.89 -21.57
N ILE A 268 7.26 -3.60 -21.35
CA ILE A 268 8.11 -3.09 -20.26
C ILE A 268 7.28 -2.16 -19.39
N ILE A 269 7.17 -2.47 -18.08
CA ILE A 269 6.58 -1.55 -17.10
C ILE A 269 7.71 -0.84 -16.38
N ILE A 270 7.67 0.50 -16.37
CA ILE A 270 8.77 1.33 -15.92
C ILE A 270 8.27 2.58 -15.18
N GLY A 271 8.81 2.80 -13.98
CA GLY A 271 8.52 3.98 -13.17
C GLY A 271 9.67 4.98 -13.17
N SER A 272 9.38 6.26 -12.99
CA SER A 272 10.42 7.26 -12.75
C SER A 272 10.81 7.29 -11.27
N SER A 273 12.07 6.98 -10.95
CA SER A 273 12.54 6.90 -9.56
C SER A 273 12.61 8.26 -8.87
N HIS A 274 12.91 9.33 -9.60
CA HIS A 274 13.22 10.66 -9.05
C HIS A 274 12.38 11.79 -9.65
N ALA A 275 11.38 11.45 -10.46
CA ALA A 275 10.48 12.39 -11.12
C ALA A 275 9.06 11.80 -11.20
N TYR A 276 8.19 12.40 -12.02
CA TYR A 276 6.83 11.90 -12.20
C TYR A 276 6.74 10.91 -13.34
N GLY A 277 5.91 9.91 -13.16
CA GLY A 277 5.42 9.04 -14.21
C GLY A 277 5.71 7.57 -14.02
N LEU A 278 4.66 6.80 -14.20
CA LEU A 278 4.66 5.35 -14.35
C LEU A 278 4.12 5.07 -15.74
N ALA A 279 4.85 4.29 -16.53
CA ALA A 279 4.48 3.95 -17.89
C ALA A 279 4.61 2.46 -18.15
N TRP A 280 3.93 1.99 -19.17
CA TRP A 280 4.30 0.79 -19.86
C TRP A 280 4.63 1.08 -21.33
N LEU A 281 5.62 0.36 -21.83
CA LEU A 281 6.11 0.49 -23.19
C LEU A 281 5.58 -0.72 -23.97
N GLU A 282 4.50 -0.51 -24.74
CA GLU A 282 3.88 -1.52 -25.61
C GLU A 282 4.88 -1.93 -26.68
N GLN A 283 5.22 -3.20 -26.71
CA GLN A 283 6.05 -3.75 -27.78
C GLN A 283 5.23 -3.93 -29.04
N VAL A 284 5.72 -3.39 -30.17
CA VAL A 284 5.04 -3.50 -31.46
C VAL A 284 6.00 -4.04 -32.51
N ILE A 285 5.57 -5.04 -33.27
CA ILE A 285 6.34 -5.59 -34.39
C ILE A 285 5.63 -5.29 -35.70
N GLU A 286 6.18 -4.35 -36.49
CA GLU A 286 5.67 -3.98 -37.79
C GLU A 286 6.71 -4.28 -38.88
N GLY A 287 6.35 -5.09 -39.87
CA GLY A 287 7.24 -5.47 -40.98
C GLY A 287 8.52 -6.16 -40.52
N GLY A 288 8.48 -6.85 -39.37
CA GLY A 288 9.62 -7.54 -38.76
C GLY A 288 10.57 -6.62 -37.98
N LYS A 289 10.19 -5.36 -37.77
CA LYS A 289 10.94 -4.40 -36.95
C LYS A 289 10.22 -4.17 -35.61
N ARG A 290 10.97 -4.32 -34.50
CA ARG A 290 10.52 -4.02 -33.14
C ARG A 290 10.57 -2.52 -32.91
N SER A 291 9.59 -2.02 -32.17
CA SER A 291 9.53 -0.66 -31.62
C SER A 291 8.68 -0.67 -30.36
N PHE A 292 8.74 0.39 -29.58
CA PHE A 292 7.98 0.53 -28.34
C PHE A 292 7.17 1.82 -28.34
N LYS A 293 5.90 1.73 -27.93
CA LYS A 293 5.03 2.89 -27.71
C LYS A 293 4.86 3.11 -26.22
N THR A 294 5.05 4.35 -25.77
CA THR A 294 4.85 4.72 -24.38
C THR A 294 3.38 4.99 -24.09
N HIS A 295 2.83 4.29 -23.10
CA HIS A 295 1.53 4.52 -22.49
C HIS A 295 1.72 4.90 -21.02
N TRP A 296 1.09 5.99 -20.60
CA TRP A 296 1.17 6.45 -19.23
C TRP A 296 0.10 5.78 -18.37
N ALA A 297 0.52 4.96 -17.42
CA ALA A 297 -0.35 4.39 -16.41
C ALA A 297 -0.67 5.42 -15.31
N ASP A 298 0.32 6.26 -14.94
CA ASP A 298 0.14 7.33 -13.95
C ASP A 298 1.10 8.49 -14.20
N THR A 299 0.59 9.72 -14.20
CA THR A 299 1.38 10.96 -14.32
C THR A 299 1.15 11.94 -13.16
N GLU A 300 0.32 11.54 -12.19
CA GLU A 300 -0.05 12.38 -11.05
C GLU A 300 0.96 12.31 -9.92
N PHE A 301 1.66 11.17 -9.79
CA PHE A 301 2.57 10.91 -8.69
C PHE A 301 4.02 10.83 -9.14
N SER A 302 4.92 11.10 -8.18
CA SER A 302 6.36 11.08 -8.37
C SER A 302 7.02 9.93 -7.61
N GLN A 303 8.22 9.53 -8.04
CA GLN A 303 9.09 8.61 -7.33
C GLN A 303 8.55 7.16 -7.27
N PHE A 304 8.15 6.62 -8.41
CA PHE A 304 7.86 5.20 -8.59
C PHE A 304 9.17 4.39 -8.60
N HIS A 305 9.80 4.28 -7.42
CA HIS A 305 11.17 3.80 -7.30
C HIS A 305 11.30 2.28 -7.39
N THR A 306 10.31 1.55 -6.88
CA THR A 306 10.28 0.08 -6.90
C THR A 306 8.93 -0.42 -7.36
N LEU A 307 8.94 -1.51 -8.10
CA LEU A 307 7.77 -2.18 -8.65
C LEU A 307 7.83 -3.68 -8.30
N ALA A 308 6.67 -4.29 -8.05
CA ALA A 308 6.57 -5.74 -7.88
C ALA A 308 5.28 -6.24 -8.54
N LEU A 309 5.31 -7.43 -9.14
CA LEU A 309 4.14 -8.11 -9.71
C LEU A 309 3.65 -9.24 -8.79
N GLY A 310 2.34 -9.40 -8.72
CA GLY A 310 1.69 -10.50 -8.02
C GLY A 310 0.19 -10.52 -8.31
N ASP A 311 -0.45 -11.67 -8.17
CA ASP A 311 -1.91 -11.80 -8.29
C ASP A 311 -2.55 -11.45 -6.94
N LEU A 312 -2.87 -10.18 -6.74
CA LEU A 312 -3.40 -9.67 -5.47
C LEU A 312 -4.90 -9.83 -5.36
N ASN A 313 -5.58 -9.82 -6.49
CA ASN A 313 -7.03 -9.93 -6.55
C ASN A 313 -7.51 -11.38 -6.76
N GLY A 314 -6.62 -12.33 -7.04
CA GLY A 314 -6.93 -13.75 -7.20
C GLY A 314 -7.64 -14.08 -8.51
N ASP A 315 -7.49 -13.27 -9.55
CA ASP A 315 -8.11 -13.48 -10.86
C ASP A 315 -7.21 -14.26 -11.83
N GLY A 316 -5.98 -14.54 -11.44
CA GLY A 316 -4.99 -15.29 -12.22
C GLY A 316 -4.16 -14.42 -13.16
N LYS A 317 -4.31 -13.10 -13.09
CA LYS A 317 -3.47 -12.11 -13.81
C LYS A 317 -2.50 -11.44 -12.84
N ALA A 318 -1.46 -10.83 -13.38
CA ALA A 318 -0.52 -10.10 -12.56
C ALA A 318 -1.00 -8.66 -12.30
N ASP A 319 -1.11 -8.32 -11.02
CA ASP A 319 -1.25 -6.95 -10.54
C ASP A 319 0.13 -6.36 -10.23
N MET A 320 0.24 -5.04 -10.16
CA MET A 320 1.49 -4.37 -9.84
C MET A 320 1.39 -3.57 -8.55
N VAL A 321 2.38 -3.68 -7.66
CA VAL A 321 2.53 -2.86 -6.45
C VAL A 321 3.66 -1.87 -6.62
N THR A 322 3.47 -0.66 -6.11
CA THR A 322 4.49 0.39 -6.06
C THR A 322 4.21 1.38 -4.94
N GLY A 323 5.16 2.29 -4.70
CA GLY A 323 4.96 3.36 -3.74
C GLY A 323 6.14 4.33 -3.67
N LYS A 324 6.00 5.31 -2.78
CA LYS A 324 6.91 6.45 -2.67
C LYS A 324 7.83 6.33 -1.47
N ARG A 325 9.11 6.66 -1.69
CA ARG A 325 10.12 6.76 -0.63
C ARG A 325 9.88 7.99 0.26
N LEU A 326 10.11 7.84 1.55
CA LEU A 326 10.11 8.95 2.50
C LEU A 326 11.42 9.74 2.37
N PHE A 327 11.31 11.04 2.09
CA PHE A 327 12.43 11.97 2.11
C PHE A 327 13.63 11.52 1.26
N ALA A 328 13.35 11.01 0.06
CA ALA A 328 14.39 10.60 -0.87
C ALA A 328 15.34 11.77 -1.18
N HIS A 329 16.65 11.49 -1.23
CA HIS A 329 17.72 12.47 -1.43
C HIS A 329 17.59 13.72 -0.55
N HIS A 330 17.27 13.52 0.74
CA HIS A 330 17.09 14.63 1.70
C HIS A 330 16.05 15.67 1.26
N GLY A 331 15.03 15.24 0.50
CA GLY A 331 13.97 16.11 0.00
C GLY A 331 14.32 16.89 -1.27
N SER A 332 15.41 16.57 -1.94
CA SER A 332 15.82 17.25 -3.17
C SER A 332 15.12 16.77 -4.43
N ASP A 333 14.51 15.59 -4.39
CA ASP A 333 13.75 15.05 -5.52
C ASP A 333 12.47 15.84 -5.76
N ILE A 334 12.07 15.95 -7.01
CA ILE A 334 10.80 16.58 -7.35
C ILE A 334 9.64 15.81 -6.72
N GLY A 335 8.74 16.54 -6.05
CA GLY A 335 7.63 15.94 -5.33
C GLY A 335 7.99 15.30 -3.98
N ALA A 336 9.22 15.44 -3.46
CA ALA A 336 9.66 14.82 -2.21
C ALA A 336 8.77 15.14 -1.01
N PHE A 337 8.12 16.31 -1.00
CA PHE A 337 7.22 16.77 0.06
C PHE A 337 5.73 16.51 -0.22
N GLU A 338 5.42 15.85 -1.33
CA GLU A 338 4.08 15.41 -1.64
C GLU A 338 3.71 14.17 -0.80
N PRO A 339 2.41 13.82 -0.74
CA PRO A 339 1.98 12.66 0.04
C PRO A 339 2.74 11.38 -0.28
N LEU A 340 3.00 10.60 0.77
CA LEU A 340 3.49 9.23 0.64
C LEU A 340 2.35 8.32 0.23
N TYR A 341 2.63 7.39 -0.63
CA TYR A 341 1.66 6.41 -1.07
C TYR A 341 2.27 5.01 -1.19
N ALA A 342 1.43 4.01 -1.04
CA ALA A 342 1.60 2.66 -1.54
C ALA A 342 0.34 2.30 -2.30
N PHE A 343 0.48 1.97 -3.57
CA PHE A 343 -0.62 1.65 -4.49
C PHE A 343 -0.42 0.25 -5.05
N TRP A 344 -1.53 -0.38 -5.41
CA TRP A 344 -1.49 -1.47 -6.36
C TRP A 344 -2.36 -1.13 -7.57
N TYR A 345 -2.03 -1.70 -8.71
CA TYR A 345 -2.72 -1.50 -9.97
C TYR A 345 -3.20 -2.84 -10.48
N ASP A 346 -4.51 -2.96 -10.66
CA ASP A 346 -5.10 -4.05 -11.42
C ASP A 346 -4.78 -3.81 -12.90
N ILE A 347 -4.16 -4.81 -13.55
CA ILE A 347 -3.74 -4.74 -14.96
C ILE A 347 -4.64 -5.64 -15.78
N ASP A 348 -5.46 -5.05 -16.65
CA ASP A 348 -6.37 -5.78 -17.53
C ASP A 348 -6.35 -5.20 -18.96
N GLY A 349 -5.78 -5.96 -19.90
CA GLY A 349 -5.74 -5.61 -21.32
C GLY A 349 -5.18 -4.21 -21.59
N GLY A 350 -4.03 -3.88 -21.03
CA GLY A 350 -3.36 -2.58 -21.19
C GLY A 350 -3.93 -1.44 -20.34
N LYS A 351 -4.85 -1.72 -19.43
CA LYS A 351 -5.41 -0.74 -18.49
C LYS A 351 -4.87 -0.97 -17.10
N PHE A 352 -4.54 0.12 -16.43
CA PHE A 352 -4.07 0.14 -15.05
C PHE A 352 -5.14 0.81 -14.17
N GLU A 353 -5.84 0.04 -13.36
CA GLU A 353 -6.78 0.58 -12.36
C GLU A 353 -6.08 0.70 -11.01
N ARG A 354 -5.87 1.96 -10.55
CA ARG A 354 -5.14 2.26 -9.32
C ARG A 354 -5.98 2.05 -8.07
N HIS A 355 -5.45 1.30 -7.11
CA HIS A 355 -6.01 1.04 -5.79
C HIS A 355 -5.04 1.48 -4.70
N VAL A 356 -5.57 1.86 -3.54
CA VAL A 356 -4.79 2.44 -2.44
C VAL A 356 -4.56 1.43 -1.34
N LEU A 357 -3.31 1.03 -1.12
CA LEU A 357 -2.90 0.31 0.10
C LEU A 357 -2.68 1.29 1.25
N SER A 358 -1.97 2.38 1.01
CA SER A 358 -1.73 3.43 2.00
C SER A 358 -1.56 4.79 1.34
N PHE A 359 -2.00 5.84 2.01
CA PHE A 359 -1.79 7.21 1.56
C PHE A 359 -1.65 8.14 2.76
N ASN A 360 -0.53 8.84 2.87
CA ASN A 360 -0.21 9.68 4.03
C ASN A 360 0.24 11.07 3.60
N HIS A 361 -0.46 12.09 4.07
CA HIS A 361 0.04 13.46 3.99
C HIS A 361 1.14 13.66 5.02
N LEU A 362 2.29 14.14 4.56
CA LEU A 362 3.34 14.59 5.45
C LEU A 362 3.01 16.02 5.93
N PRO A 363 2.94 16.28 7.23
CA PRO A 363 2.88 17.66 7.70
C PRO A 363 4.17 18.37 7.30
N HIS A 364 4.04 19.43 6.52
CA HIS A 364 5.14 20.27 6.14
C HIS A 364 5.31 21.37 7.19
N TYR A 365 6.45 21.40 7.84
CA TYR A 365 6.87 22.50 8.72
C TYR A 365 7.95 23.32 7.98
N PRO A 366 7.56 24.41 7.30
CA PRO A 366 8.50 25.17 6.45
C PRO A 366 9.64 25.82 7.23
N ASP A 367 9.43 26.09 8.51
CA ASP A 367 10.33 26.96 9.30
C ASP A 367 11.44 26.19 10.04
N GLU A 368 11.41 24.87 10.07
CA GLU A 368 12.36 24.05 10.84
C GLU A 368 13.23 23.11 10.00
N GLY A 369 13.12 23.14 8.69
CA GLY A 369 13.94 22.32 7.78
C GLY A 369 13.76 20.82 7.95
N GLY A 370 12.69 20.37 8.58
CA GLY A 370 12.43 18.97 8.91
C GLY A 370 11.05 18.48 8.46
N ILE A 371 10.98 17.23 8.09
CA ILE A 371 9.73 16.49 7.97
C ILE A 371 9.43 15.93 9.35
N ASN A 372 8.29 16.31 9.93
CA ASN A 372 7.72 15.62 11.06
C ASN A 372 6.62 14.67 10.54
N PRO A 373 6.88 13.39 10.34
CA PRO A 373 5.82 12.45 10.02
C PRO A 373 4.81 12.42 11.18
N PRO A 374 3.51 12.19 10.89
CA PRO A 374 2.53 12.03 11.95
C PRO A 374 2.97 10.91 12.89
N PRO A 375 2.78 11.06 14.21
CA PRO A 375 3.21 10.07 15.18
C PRO A 375 2.54 8.72 14.87
N ASN A 376 3.34 7.68 14.81
CA ASN A 376 2.99 6.27 14.88
C ASN A 376 2.58 5.51 13.61
N TYR A 377 2.35 6.13 12.45
CA TYR A 377 1.96 5.38 11.26
C TYR A 377 2.30 6.11 9.96
N VAL A 378 3.48 5.87 9.43
CA VAL A 378 3.86 6.37 8.10
C VAL A 378 4.33 5.21 7.26
N VAL A 379 3.48 4.74 6.35
CA VAL A 379 3.91 3.79 5.33
C VAL A 379 4.69 4.55 4.27
N SER A 380 5.92 4.16 4.07
CA SER A 380 6.75 4.59 2.95
C SER A 380 7.39 3.37 2.30
N VAL A 381 7.36 3.33 1.01
CA VAL A 381 8.02 2.26 0.26
C VAL A 381 9.51 2.58 0.17
N GLY A 382 10.34 1.59 0.41
CA GLY A 382 11.80 1.72 0.29
C GLY A 382 12.29 1.39 -1.11
N MET A 383 13.38 0.62 -1.16
CA MET A 383 14.06 0.26 -2.41
C MET A 383 13.56 -1.07 -2.98
N LYS A 384 12.84 -1.86 -2.20
CA LYS A 384 12.28 -3.16 -2.61
C LYS A 384 10.92 -3.39 -1.96
N LEU A 385 10.03 -3.98 -2.74
CA LEU A 385 8.77 -4.55 -2.32
C LEU A 385 8.85 -6.08 -2.38
N ASN A 386 8.19 -6.74 -1.43
CA ASN A 386 8.01 -8.19 -1.48
C ASN A 386 6.50 -8.52 -1.49
N ILE A 387 6.16 -9.58 -2.19
CA ILE A 387 4.82 -10.13 -2.27
C ILE A 387 4.94 -11.61 -1.92
N ALA A 388 4.24 -12.06 -0.88
CA ALA A 388 4.25 -13.44 -0.40
C ALA A 388 3.00 -13.73 0.44
N ASP A 389 2.62 -14.99 0.56
CA ASP A 389 1.54 -15.44 1.47
C ASP A 389 2.13 -15.64 2.88
N MET A 390 2.08 -14.58 3.71
CA MET A 390 2.73 -14.54 5.03
C MET A 390 1.94 -15.26 6.13
N ASP A 391 0.62 -15.44 5.93
CA ASP A 391 -0.26 -16.09 6.91
C ASP A 391 -0.82 -17.43 6.44
N LYS A 392 -0.34 -17.92 5.29
CA LYS A 392 -0.73 -19.20 4.67
C LYS A 392 -2.23 -19.29 4.37
N ASN A 393 -2.85 -18.16 4.04
CA ASN A 393 -4.26 -18.12 3.69
C ASN A 393 -4.53 -18.35 2.19
N GLY A 394 -3.48 -18.58 1.39
CA GLY A 394 -3.54 -18.79 -0.05
C GLY A 394 -3.67 -17.52 -0.88
N LYS A 395 -3.41 -16.34 -0.28
CA LYS A 395 -3.43 -15.05 -0.94
C LYS A 395 -2.11 -14.34 -0.75
N GLN A 396 -1.76 -13.52 -1.70
CA GLN A 396 -0.52 -12.77 -1.67
C GLN A 396 -0.67 -11.50 -0.82
N ASP A 397 0.16 -11.37 0.21
CA ASP A 397 0.32 -10.20 1.06
C ASP A 397 1.41 -9.28 0.49
N VAL A 398 1.40 -8.02 0.92
CA VAL A 398 2.41 -7.05 0.51
C VAL A 398 3.27 -6.65 1.70
N ILE A 399 4.58 -6.84 1.59
CA ILE A 399 5.56 -6.49 2.61
C ILE A 399 6.29 -5.22 2.19
N ILE A 400 6.19 -4.19 3.02
CA ILE A 400 6.77 -2.87 2.76
C ILE A 400 7.77 -2.54 3.85
N ALA A 401 9.04 -2.39 3.46
CA ALA A 401 10.10 -1.84 4.29
C ALA A 401 10.50 -0.47 3.77
N GLY A 402 10.64 0.50 4.65
CA GLY A 402 11.04 1.86 4.29
C GLY A 402 11.39 2.68 5.53
N LYS A 403 11.80 3.92 5.34
CA LYS A 403 12.14 4.84 6.44
C LYS A 403 10.97 5.08 7.42
N GLY A 404 9.74 4.83 6.97
CA GLY A 404 8.53 4.89 7.81
C GLY A 404 8.29 3.65 8.67
N GLY A 405 9.03 2.58 8.45
CA GLY A 405 8.92 1.32 9.18
C GLY A 405 8.73 0.10 8.28
N LEU A 406 8.55 -1.04 8.95
CA LEU A 406 8.27 -2.33 8.34
C LEU A 406 6.81 -2.70 8.57
N TYR A 407 6.13 -3.06 7.50
CA TYR A 407 4.70 -3.37 7.49
C TYR A 407 4.42 -4.62 6.67
N VAL A 408 3.44 -5.41 7.11
CA VAL A 408 2.79 -6.45 6.31
C VAL A 408 1.35 -5.99 6.06
N PHE A 409 0.94 -5.95 4.81
CA PHE A 409 -0.44 -5.73 4.39
C PHE A 409 -1.06 -7.08 4.09
N TYR A 410 -1.76 -7.64 5.07
CA TYR A 410 -2.42 -8.95 4.93
C TYR A 410 -3.60 -8.86 3.99
N ASN A 411 -3.60 -9.70 2.98
CA ASN A 411 -4.67 -9.83 2.01
C ASN A 411 -5.75 -10.78 2.50
N HIS A 412 -6.89 -10.25 2.93
CA HIS A 412 -8.03 -11.05 3.37
C HIS A 412 -8.97 -11.45 2.22
N GLY A 413 -8.59 -11.15 0.98
CA GLY A 413 -9.41 -11.38 -0.21
C GLY A 413 -10.64 -10.50 -0.22
N PHE A 414 -11.61 -10.91 -1.04
CA PHE A 414 -12.85 -10.17 -1.20
C PHE A 414 -13.76 -10.35 0.01
N PRO A 415 -14.56 -9.32 0.35
CA PRO A 415 -15.64 -9.52 1.30
C PRO A 415 -16.53 -10.66 0.80
N PRO A 416 -16.92 -11.60 1.67
CA PRO A 416 -17.69 -12.77 1.26
C PRO A 416 -18.95 -12.34 0.51
N THR A 417 -19.11 -12.81 -0.73
CA THR A 417 -20.41 -12.73 -1.41
C THR A 417 -21.43 -13.52 -0.60
N PRO A 418 -22.70 -13.10 -0.51
CA PRO A 418 -23.69 -13.68 0.42
C PRO A 418 -23.98 -15.18 0.28
N ARG A 419 -23.32 -15.90 -0.62
CA ARG A 419 -23.58 -17.32 -0.89
C ARG A 419 -22.69 -18.32 -0.16
N ASN A 420 -21.59 -17.90 0.48
CA ASN A 420 -20.66 -18.82 1.17
C ASN A 420 -20.20 -18.28 2.53
N ALA A 421 -21.16 -17.92 3.40
CA ALA A 421 -20.84 -17.57 4.78
C ALA A 421 -20.37 -18.84 5.54
N HIS A 422 -19.09 -19.17 5.44
CA HIS A 422 -18.43 -20.00 6.43
C HIS A 422 -18.01 -19.12 7.61
N LYS A 423 -18.32 -19.60 8.81
CA LYS A 423 -18.05 -18.92 10.09
C LYS A 423 -16.63 -18.38 10.13
N LEU A 424 -16.52 -17.04 10.15
CA LEU A 424 -15.30 -16.39 10.62
C LEU A 424 -15.04 -16.80 12.07
N PRO A 425 -13.77 -16.98 12.50
CA PRO A 425 -13.45 -17.25 13.90
C PRO A 425 -14.05 -16.14 14.75
N THR A 426 -14.84 -16.51 15.74
CA THR A 426 -15.33 -15.60 16.76
C THR A 426 -14.12 -15.07 17.53
N HIS A 427 -13.78 -13.81 17.35
CA HIS A 427 -12.67 -13.18 18.02
C HIS A 427 -13.00 -13.00 19.52
N GLU A 428 -12.57 -13.95 20.34
CA GLU A 428 -12.81 -13.94 21.79
C GLU A 428 -11.88 -12.99 22.60
N SER A 429 -11.06 -12.18 21.94
CA SER A 429 -9.99 -11.39 22.60
C SER A 429 -10.21 -9.88 22.66
N TYR A 430 -11.36 -9.34 22.25
CA TYR A 430 -11.67 -7.96 22.58
C TYR A 430 -12.34 -7.85 23.96
N PRO A 431 -11.98 -6.84 24.78
CA PRO A 431 -12.70 -6.62 26.04
C PRO A 431 -14.19 -6.51 25.73
N THR A 432 -14.96 -7.41 26.28
CA THR A 432 -16.39 -7.52 26.03
C THR A 432 -17.09 -6.33 26.66
N TRP A 433 -17.33 -5.27 25.89
CA TRP A 433 -18.22 -4.13 26.23
C TRP A 433 -19.65 -4.60 26.57
N ARG A 434 -19.93 -5.88 26.38
CA ARG A 434 -21.21 -6.55 26.74
C ARG A 434 -21.60 -6.42 28.21
N ASN A 435 -20.75 -5.93 29.07
CA ASN A 435 -21.00 -5.78 30.52
C ASN A 435 -21.05 -4.33 31.01
N TRP A 436 -21.37 -3.37 30.14
CA TRP A 436 -21.71 -2.03 30.60
C TRP A 436 -23.23 -1.97 30.88
N PRO A 437 -23.66 -2.14 32.12
CA PRO A 437 -25.07 -2.30 32.48
C PRO A 437 -25.94 -1.06 32.17
N GLU A 438 -25.32 0.03 31.77
CA GLU A 438 -25.97 1.33 31.51
C GLU A 438 -26.15 1.65 30.02
N TYR A 439 -25.66 0.79 29.08
CA TYR A 439 -25.79 0.99 27.64
C TYR A 439 -26.84 0.07 27.04
N GLU A 440 -27.70 0.66 26.24
CA GLU A 440 -28.68 -0.02 25.41
C GLU A 440 -28.09 -0.36 24.05
N VAL A 441 -28.37 -1.56 23.52
CA VAL A 441 -27.93 -1.98 22.19
C VAL A 441 -28.83 -1.35 21.14
N LEU A 442 -28.28 -0.47 20.30
CA LEU A 442 -29.01 0.11 19.15
C LEU A 442 -29.03 -0.78 17.91
N PHE A 443 -28.00 -1.60 17.73
CA PHE A 443 -27.93 -2.53 16.62
C PHE A 443 -27.83 -3.98 17.12
N ASN A 444 -28.85 -4.78 16.78
CA ASN A 444 -29.03 -6.15 17.30
C ASN A 444 -28.16 -7.21 16.61
N THR A 445 -27.31 -6.84 15.64
CA THR A 445 -26.43 -7.70 14.81
C THR A 445 -27.14 -8.68 13.88
N LYS A 446 -28.47 -8.65 13.79
CA LYS A 446 -29.26 -9.62 13.00
C LYS A 446 -30.00 -8.97 11.83
N ASP A 447 -30.63 -7.84 12.10
CA ASP A 447 -31.46 -7.12 11.14
C ASP A 447 -31.56 -5.63 11.50
N PHE A 448 -32.36 -4.88 10.76
CA PHE A 448 -32.60 -3.45 11.00
C PHE A 448 -33.76 -3.15 11.96
N THR A 449 -34.12 -4.06 12.86
CA THR A 449 -35.09 -3.75 13.92
C THR A 449 -34.61 -2.55 14.74
N GLY A 450 -35.45 -1.53 14.86
CA GLY A 450 -35.12 -0.23 15.46
C GLY A 450 -34.48 0.79 14.50
N TRP A 451 -34.34 0.45 13.23
CA TRP A 451 -33.81 1.31 12.19
C TRP A 451 -34.74 1.46 10.99
N LYS A 452 -34.81 2.65 10.44
CA LYS A 452 -35.59 2.99 9.23
C LYS A 452 -34.69 2.88 8.02
N VAL A 453 -34.78 1.75 7.29
CA VAL A 453 -34.14 1.60 5.98
C VAL A 453 -34.85 2.53 4.99
N PRO A 454 -34.13 3.31 4.18
CA PRO A 454 -34.77 4.23 3.21
C PRO A 454 -35.70 3.51 2.24
N GLU A 455 -36.88 4.06 2.00
CA GLU A 455 -37.81 3.50 1.00
C GLU A 455 -37.14 3.51 -0.40
N GLY A 456 -37.16 2.37 -1.09
CA GLY A 456 -36.53 2.21 -2.39
C GLY A 456 -35.02 2.04 -2.31
N ASP A 457 -34.46 1.67 -1.16
CA ASP A 457 -33.05 1.35 -0.99
C ASP A 457 -32.62 0.11 -1.80
N ASN A 458 -33.54 -0.81 -2.04
CA ASN A 458 -33.35 -2.06 -2.79
C ASN A 458 -32.25 -2.98 -2.24
N GLY A 459 -32.01 -2.91 -0.93
CA GLY A 459 -31.08 -3.81 -0.22
C GLY A 459 -29.62 -3.40 -0.33
N HIS A 460 -29.33 -2.13 -0.56
CA HIS A 460 -27.97 -1.58 -0.51
C HIS A 460 -27.47 -1.37 0.93
N TRP A 461 -28.35 -0.99 1.86
CA TRP A 461 -28.10 -1.20 3.29
C TRP A 461 -28.33 -2.67 3.63
N LYS A 462 -27.33 -3.36 4.16
CA LYS A 462 -27.35 -4.80 4.42
C LYS A 462 -26.88 -5.09 5.85
N VAL A 463 -27.33 -6.20 6.40
CA VAL A 463 -26.70 -6.82 7.59
C VAL A 463 -26.01 -8.10 7.13
N ILE A 464 -24.69 -8.13 7.25
CA ILE A 464 -23.85 -9.27 6.84
C ILE A 464 -22.97 -9.63 8.04
N ASP A 465 -23.06 -10.87 8.53
CA ASP A 465 -22.23 -11.37 9.64
C ASP A 465 -22.21 -10.48 10.89
N GLY A 466 -23.36 -9.92 11.25
CA GLY A 466 -23.48 -9.06 12.41
C GLY A 466 -23.00 -7.62 12.21
N VAL A 467 -22.75 -7.22 10.98
CA VAL A 467 -22.23 -5.91 10.58
C VAL A 467 -23.22 -5.22 9.65
N ILE A 468 -23.49 -3.94 9.87
CA ILE A 468 -24.16 -3.10 8.87
C ILE A 468 -23.17 -2.80 7.75
N ASP A 469 -23.48 -3.24 6.54
CA ASP A 469 -22.67 -3.03 5.34
C ASP A 469 -23.38 -2.09 4.37
N TYR A 470 -22.66 -1.10 3.83
CA TYR A 470 -23.20 -0.15 2.88
C TYR A 470 -22.27 0.04 1.67
N ASP A 471 -22.86 0.09 0.47
CA ASP A 471 -22.12 0.17 -0.80
C ASP A 471 -22.35 1.51 -1.55
N ALA A 472 -22.99 2.49 -0.91
CA ALA A 472 -23.32 3.81 -1.44
C ALA A 472 -24.24 3.82 -2.69
N MET A 473 -24.93 2.72 -2.98
CA MET A 473 -25.72 2.55 -4.20
C MET A 473 -27.24 2.67 -3.98
N SER A 474 -27.70 3.04 -2.79
CA SER A 474 -29.13 3.15 -2.51
C SER A 474 -29.89 3.90 -3.60
N GLU A 475 -30.97 3.29 -4.10
CA GLU A 475 -31.82 3.83 -5.17
C GLU A 475 -32.93 4.72 -4.63
N SER A 476 -32.99 4.93 -3.30
CA SER A 476 -33.99 5.81 -2.67
C SER A 476 -33.97 7.20 -3.31
N LYS A 477 -35.17 7.73 -3.60
CA LYS A 477 -35.37 9.09 -4.14
C LYS A 477 -35.37 10.16 -3.06
N ALA A 478 -35.47 9.75 -1.79
CA ALA A 478 -35.48 10.64 -0.63
C ALA A 478 -34.10 10.67 0.05
N ASN A 479 -34.06 10.71 1.38
CA ASN A 479 -32.85 10.58 2.16
C ASN A 479 -32.37 9.12 2.14
N LYS A 480 -31.16 8.92 1.72
CA LYS A 480 -30.52 7.59 1.57
C LYS A 480 -29.81 7.09 2.82
N SER A 481 -29.76 7.90 3.89
CA SER A 481 -29.12 7.53 5.16
C SER A 481 -29.98 6.59 5.98
N LEU A 482 -29.36 5.74 6.77
CA LEU A 482 -30.03 4.83 7.69
C LEU A 482 -30.28 5.55 9.03
N TRP A 483 -31.50 5.53 9.55
CA TRP A 483 -31.88 6.28 10.75
C TRP A 483 -32.43 5.37 11.83
N THR A 484 -32.19 5.71 13.11
CA THR A 484 -32.92 5.08 14.22
C THR A 484 -34.42 5.44 14.15
N GLU A 485 -35.28 4.50 14.55
CA GLU A 485 -36.73 4.77 14.70
C GLU A 485 -37.01 5.68 15.89
N GLU A 486 -36.23 5.50 16.94
CA GLU A 486 -36.29 6.27 18.18
C GLU A 486 -35.48 7.55 18.10
N SER A 487 -35.88 8.56 18.86
CA SER A 487 -35.23 9.83 19.06
C SER A 487 -34.54 9.87 20.42
N PHE A 488 -33.42 10.58 20.52
CA PHE A 488 -32.58 10.67 21.70
C PHE A 488 -32.30 12.14 22.06
N GLY A 489 -32.36 12.42 23.35
CA GLY A 489 -32.00 13.72 23.94
C GLY A 489 -30.50 13.81 24.21
N ASP A 490 -30.09 13.91 25.49
CA ASP A 490 -28.71 13.83 25.90
C ASP A 490 -28.26 12.36 25.96
N TYR A 491 -27.07 12.07 25.43
CA TYR A 491 -26.60 10.69 25.35
C TYR A 491 -25.06 10.57 25.24
N SER A 492 -24.57 9.37 25.55
CA SER A 492 -23.27 8.88 25.11
C SER A 492 -23.49 7.72 24.13
N LEU A 493 -22.99 7.85 22.93
CA LEU A 493 -23.11 6.90 21.82
C LEU A 493 -21.75 6.26 21.55
N HIS A 494 -21.71 4.94 21.53
CA HIS A 494 -20.57 4.18 21.04
C HIS A 494 -20.88 3.61 19.68
N VAL A 495 -19.95 3.71 18.73
CA VAL A 495 -20.06 3.12 17.39
C VAL A 495 -18.69 2.71 16.87
N GLU A 496 -18.59 1.49 16.37
CA GLU A 496 -17.43 1.06 15.60
C GLU A 496 -17.74 1.15 14.10
N TRP A 497 -16.78 1.67 13.34
CA TRP A 497 -16.92 1.85 11.91
C TRP A 497 -15.60 1.61 11.17
N ARG A 498 -15.68 1.23 9.88
CA ARG A 498 -14.54 1.22 8.96
C ARG A 498 -14.98 1.51 7.54
N PHE A 499 -14.16 2.23 6.79
CA PHE A 499 -14.28 2.20 5.34
C PHE A 499 -13.71 0.88 4.84
N LYS A 500 -14.47 0.18 4.01
CA LYS A 500 -14.01 -1.06 3.36
C LYS A 500 -12.87 -0.77 2.41
N ARG A 501 -13.00 0.31 1.66
CA ARG A 501 -12.06 0.82 0.65
C ARG A 501 -12.39 2.26 0.33
N THR A 502 -11.52 2.90 -0.47
CA THR A 502 -11.80 4.18 -1.13
C THR A 502 -12.02 3.96 -2.62
N SER A 503 -12.72 4.85 -3.30
CA SER A 503 -13.04 4.73 -4.73
C SER A 503 -12.26 5.74 -5.59
N GLY A 504 -11.01 6.00 -5.24
CA GLY A 504 -10.11 6.91 -5.94
C GLY A 504 -9.67 8.11 -5.12
N LEU A 505 -9.05 9.07 -5.79
CA LEU A 505 -8.56 10.30 -5.18
C LEU A 505 -9.54 11.45 -5.39
N TYR A 506 -9.61 12.30 -4.37
CA TYR A 506 -10.37 13.54 -4.40
C TYR A 506 -9.46 14.70 -4.00
N SER A 507 -9.55 15.81 -4.75
CA SER A 507 -8.76 17.00 -4.46
C SER A 507 -9.35 17.79 -3.31
N MET A 508 -8.79 17.67 -2.11
CA MET A 508 -9.32 18.22 -0.87
C MET A 508 -8.59 19.50 -0.47
N PRO A 509 -9.31 20.53 0.00
CA PRO A 509 -8.67 21.71 0.57
C PRO A 509 -7.98 21.35 1.90
N THR A 510 -6.83 21.96 2.15
CA THR A 510 -6.14 21.86 3.43
C THR A 510 -6.85 22.70 4.47
N ILE A 511 -7.30 22.09 5.57
CA ILE A 511 -8.00 22.76 6.67
C ILE A 511 -6.97 23.11 7.75
N LEU A 512 -7.00 24.35 8.21
CA LEU A 512 -6.17 24.85 9.29
C LEU A 512 -6.84 24.63 10.66
N PRO A 513 -6.09 24.67 11.78
CA PRO A 513 -6.64 24.47 13.13
C PRO A 513 -7.74 25.48 13.53
N ASP A 514 -7.77 26.67 12.91
CA ASP A 514 -8.81 27.67 13.12
C ASP A 514 -10.08 27.41 12.29
N GLY A 515 -10.10 26.34 11.52
CA GLY A 515 -11.21 25.94 10.66
C GLY A 515 -11.26 26.62 9.30
N SER A 516 -10.28 27.47 8.97
CA SER A 516 -10.14 28.07 7.64
C SER A 516 -9.48 27.11 6.64
N TYR A 517 -9.53 27.45 5.37
CA TYR A 517 -8.77 26.75 4.33
C TYR A 517 -7.42 27.44 4.12
N LYS A 518 -6.37 26.63 3.96
CA LYS A 518 -5.04 27.14 3.58
C LYS A 518 -5.10 27.69 2.16
N THR A 519 -4.55 28.89 1.96
CA THR A 519 -4.47 29.53 0.64
C THR A 519 -3.02 29.78 0.23
N ASP A 520 -2.81 29.91 -1.08
CA ASP A 520 -1.55 30.38 -1.65
C ASP A 520 -1.42 31.91 -1.55
N VAL A 521 -0.36 32.45 -2.11
CA VAL A 521 -0.08 33.91 -2.10
C VAL A 521 -1.11 34.72 -2.90
N ASP A 522 -1.81 34.10 -3.82
CA ASP A 522 -2.86 34.70 -4.66
C ASP A 522 -4.26 34.52 -4.06
N GLY A 523 -4.39 33.86 -2.90
CA GLY A 523 -5.63 33.62 -2.20
C GLY A 523 -6.41 32.38 -2.69
N ASN A 524 -5.84 31.54 -3.54
CA ASN A 524 -6.48 30.32 -3.98
C ASN A 524 -6.33 29.21 -2.93
N GLU A 525 -7.36 28.38 -2.76
CA GLU A 525 -7.30 27.24 -1.85
C GLU A 525 -6.23 26.23 -2.29
N ILE A 526 -5.35 25.88 -1.38
CA ILE A 526 -4.38 24.79 -1.59
C ILE A 526 -5.11 23.47 -1.40
N LYS A 527 -5.22 22.69 -2.49
CA LYS A 527 -5.88 21.38 -2.51
C LYS A 527 -4.85 20.28 -2.74
N THR A 528 -5.07 19.15 -2.08
CA THR A 528 -4.20 17.98 -2.18
C THR A 528 -5.03 16.76 -2.58
N PRO A 529 -4.60 15.96 -3.56
CA PRO A 529 -5.22 14.68 -3.86
C PRO A 529 -5.19 13.78 -2.61
N THR A 530 -6.33 13.26 -2.23
CA THR A 530 -6.50 12.45 -1.01
C THR A 530 -7.41 11.28 -1.34
N PRO A 531 -7.07 10.04 -0.96
CA PRO A 531 -8.03 8.95 -0.97
C PRO A 531 -9.21 9.38 -0.15
N ASN A 532 -10.39 9.36 -0.73
CA ASN A 532 -11.56 9.86 -0.03
C ASN A 532 -12.67 8.81 -0.03
N ALA A 533 -13.12 8.51 1.16
CA ALA A 533 -14.40 7.93 1.45
C ALA A 533 -15.03 8.85 2.49
N ASP A 534 -16.30 9.09 2.38
CA ASP A 534 -17.02 10.04 3.20
C ASP A 534 -18.31 9.41 3.72
N SER A 535 -18.58 9.61 5.00
CA SER A 535 -19.78 9.24 5.70
C SER A 535 -19.90 10.10 6.96
N GLY A 536 -20.77 9.76 7.89
CA GLY A 536 -20.90 10.49 9.13
C GLY A 536 -21.91 9.88 10.09
N ILE A 537 -21.76 10.23 11.36
CA ILE A 537 -22.78 9.99 12.38
C ILE A 537 -23.61 11.27 12.51
N LEU A 538 -24.87 11.18 12.14
CA LEU A 538 -25.81 12.29 12.19
C LEU A 538 -26.45 12.35 13.58
N LEU A 539 -26.33 13.50 14.22
CA LEU A 539 -26.69 13.72 15.61
C LEU A 539 -28.06 14.40 15.70
N ARG A 540 -29.02 13.81 16.38
CA ARG A 540 -30.37 14.36 16.62
C ARG A 540 -31.07 14.88 15.35
N GLY A 541 -31.04 14.10 14.27
CA GLY A 541 -31.73 14.43 13.03
C GLY A 541 -30.91 15.24 12.00
N ARG A 542 -31.58 15.68 10.92
CA ARG A 542 -30.90 16.28 9.75
C ARG A 542 -30.26 17.64 10.01
N THR A 543 -30.82 18.42 10.91
CA THR A 543 -30.33 19.77 11.20
C THR A 543 -29.35 19.81 12.36
N GLY A 544 -29.16 18.69 13.03
CA GLY A 544 -28.49 18.62 14.32
C GLY A 544 -27.00 18.67 14.29
N GLY A 545 -26.39 18.47 13.24
CA GLY A 545 -24.91 18.32 13.21
C GLY A 545 -24.51 16.92 12.80
N GLN A 546 -23.25 16.78 12.52
CA GLN A 546 -22.65 15.56 12.01
C GLN A 546 -21.24 15.44 12.54
N ALA A 547 -20.88 14.29 13.07
CA ALA A 547 -19.50 13.88 13.24
C ALA A 547 -19.05 13.23 11.93
N ASN A 548 -18.22 13.91 11.15
CA ASN A 548 -17.73 13.42 9.86
C ASN A 548 -16.83 12.19 10.04
N LEU A 549 -17.03 11.22 9.17
CA LEU A 549 -16.16 10.06 8.97
C LEU A 549 -15.55 10.17 7.57
N TRP A 550 -14.26 10.39 7.49
CA TRP A 550 -13.57 10.61 6.21
C TRP A 550 -12.07 10.30 6.26
N CYS A 551 -11.44 10.35 5.10
CA CYS A 551 -9.99 10.12 5.00
C CYS A 551 -9.17 11.42 4.96
N TRP A 552 -9.73 12.56 5.32
CA TRP A 552 -9.04 13.85 5.25
C TRP A 552 -7.88 13.95 6.23
N PRO A 553 -6.87 14.78 5.92
CA PRO A 553 -5.69 14.91 6.77
C PRO A 553 -5.96 15.30 8.22
N ILE A 554 -7.04 16.07 8.46
CA ILE A 554 -7.44 16.46 9.83
C ILE A 554 -8.04 15.32 10.65
N GLY A 555 -8.43 14.20 10.00
CA GLY A 555 -9.08 13.06 10.65
C GLY A 555 -10.60 13.18 10.81
N SER A 556 -11.21 12.07 11.24
CA SER A 556 -12.64 11.96 11.51
C SER A 556 -13.04 12.65 12.83
N GLY A 557 -14.34 12.96 12.95
CA GLY A 557 -14.92 13.64 14.11
C GLY A 557 -15.22 15.12 13.87
N GLU A 558 -14.79 15.71 12.76
CA GLU A 558 -15.10 17.12 12.45
C GLU A 558 -16.60 17.39 12.47
N LEU A 559 -16.96 18.55 13.01
CA LEU A 559 -18.34 19.05 12.98
C LEU A 559 -18.51 19.99 11.77
N TRP A 560 -18.68 19.40 10.58
CA TRP A 560 -18.64 20.13 9.30
C TRP A 560 -19.62 21.31 9.25
N SER A 561 -20.85 21.13 9.72
CA SER A 561 -21.87 22.18 9.71
C SER A 561 -21.53 23.39 10.59
N VAL A 562 -20.71 23.19 11.62
CA VAL A 562 -20.23 24.27 12.51
C VAL A 562 -19.01 24.94 11.90
N ARG A 563 -17.99 24.15 11.49
CA ARG A 563 -16.76 24.71 10.93
C ARG A 563 -17.01 25.55 9.69
N THR A 564 -17.85 25.10 8.78
CA THR A 564 -18.10 25.77 7.50
C THR A 564 -19.08 26.94 7.59
N ASN A 565 -19.74 27.14 8.73
CA ASN A 565 -20.71 28.21 8.90
C ASN A 565 -20.02 29.54 9.21
N SER A 566 -19.84 30.37 8.18
CA SER A 566 -19.18 31.68 8.29
C SER A 566 -19.91 32.69 9.18
N LYS A 567 -21.17 32.40 9.58
CA LYS A 567 -21.94 33.26 10.51
C LYS A 567 -21.62 32.98 11.98
N LEU A 568 -20.96 31.86 12.27
CA LEU A 568 -20.53 31.54 13.63
C LEU A 568 -19.19 32.23 13.96
N ALA A 569 -19.03 32.50 15.24
CA ALA A 569 -17.76 33.05 15.76
C ALA A 569 -16.58 32.14 15.42
N PRO A 570 -15.38 32.71 15.14
CA PRO A 570 -14.18 31.94 14.78
C PRO A 570 -13.83 30.85 15.81
N GLU A 571 -14.04 31.11 17.10
CA GLU A 571 -13.75 30.18 18.20
C GLU A 571 -14.62 28.94 18.14
N LEU A 572 -15.90 29.08 17.78
CA LEU A 572 -16.82 27.96 17.60
C LEU A 572 -16.42 27.11 16.38
N ARG A 573 -16.01 27.77 15.31
CA ARG A 573 -15.55 27.09 14.09
C ARG A 573 -14.24 26.33 14.33
N ALA A 574 -13.29 26.93 15.05
CA ALA A 574 -12.06 26.27 15.44
C ALA A 574 -12.28 25.07 16.38
N ALA A 575 -13.23 25.18 17.32
CA ALA A 575 -13.58 24.08 18.21
C ALA A 575 -14.19 22.87 17.47
N ALA A 576 -14.73 23.08 16.28
CA ALA A 576 -15.33 22.04 15.43
C ALA A 576 -14.30 21.24 14.59
N VAL A 577 -13.01 21.60 14.66
CA VAL A 577 -11.93 20.93 13.95
C VAL A 577 -11.29 19.88 14.89
N PRO A 578 -11.05 18.63 14.42
CA PRO A 578 -10.34 17.65 15.21
C PRO A 578 -8.96 18.15 15.65
N LYS A 579 -8.67 18.03 16.95
CA LYS A 579 -7.40 18.46 17.55
C LYS A 579 -6.23 17.54 17.18
N VAL A 580 -6.55 16.32 16.83
CA VAL A 580 -5.59 15.27 16.45
C VAL A 580 -6.25 14.30 15.49
N ARG A 581 -5.52 13.87 14.50
CA ARG A 581 -5.93 12.74 13.67
C ARG A 581 -5.76 11.45 14.48
N ALA A 582 -6.83 10.68 14.60
CA ALA A 582 -6.83 9.46 15.41
C ALA A 582 -7.38 8.24 14.64
N ASP A 583 -7.66 8.40 13.35
CA ASP A 583 -8.20 7.34 12.49
C ASP A 583 -7.21 6.20 12.31
N ASN A 584 -7.73 4.97 12.35
CA ASN A 584 -7.03 3.80 11.86
C ASN A 584 -7.07 3.78 10.33
N PRO A 585 -6.14 3.09 9.65
CA PRO A 585 -6.13 2.93 8.21
C PRO A 585 -7.46 2.41 7.64
N VAL A 586 -7.71 2.71 6.37
CA VAL A 586 -8.83 2.14 5.61
C VAL A 586 -8.77 0.61 5.70
N GLY A 587 -9.90 -0.04 5.91
CA GLY A 587 -10.01 -1.48 6.18
C GLY A 587 -9.99 -1.84 7.66
N GLN A 588 -9.40 -1.03 8.52
CA GLN A 588 -9.38 -1.26 9.98
C GLN A 588 -10.57 -0.62 10.70
N TRP A 589 -11.01 -1.28 11.77
CA TRP A 589 -12.08 -0.76 12.60
C TRP A 589 -11.61 0.42 13.45
N ASN A 590 -12.44 1.47 13.47
CA ASN A 590 -12.33 2.60 14.37
C ASN A 590 -13.38 2.48 15.46
N SER A 591 -13.03 2.87 16.68
CA SER A 591 -13.91 2.97 17.83
C SER A 591 -14.17 4.44 18.12
N MET A 592 -15.42 4.88 18.07
CA MET A 592 -15.82 6.27 18.30
C MET A 592 -16.86 6.36 19.41
N ASP A 593 -16.58 7.21 20.39
CA ASP A 593 -17.51 7.56 21.47
C ASP A 593 -17.91 9.03 21.33
N ILE A 594 -19.22 9.29 21.27
CA ILE A 594 -19.80 10.62 21.11
C ILE A 594 -20.67 10.91 22.33
N THR A 595 -20.28 11.87 23.17
CA THR A 595 -21.09 12.37 24.26
C THR A 595 -21.70 13.72 23.88
N LEU A 596 -23.03 13.79 23.84
CA LEU A 596 -23.78 14.98 23.49
C LEU A 596 -24.74 15.37 24.63
N VAL A 597 -24.48 16.51 25.25
CA VAL A 597 -25.29 17.08 26.36
C VAL A 597 -25.68 18.51 26.00
N GLY A 598 -26.98 18.77 25.95
CA GLY A 598 -27.49 20.05 25.43
C GLY A 598 -27.03 20.29 23.98
N ASP A 599 -26.24 21.33 23.77
CA ASP A 599 -25.59 21.65 22.48
C ASP A 599 -24.05 21.40 22.48
N CYS A 600 -23.51 20.79 23.52
CA CYS A 600 -22.11 20.50 23.67
C CYS A 600 -21.78 19.05 23.32
N VAL A 601 -20.79 18.84 22.47
CA VAL A 601 -20.33 17.51 22.03
C VAL A 601 -18.87 17.30 22.31
N THR A 602 -18.55 16.13 22.84
CA THR A 602 -17.18 15.59 22.96
C THR A 602 -17.11 14.32 22.15
N ILE A 603 -16.07 14.18 21.33
CA ILE A 603 -15.84 12.99 20.49
C ILE A 603 -14.47 12.42 20.81
N MET A 604 -14.47 11.15 21.20
CA MET A 604 -13.27 10.35 21.35
C MET A 604 -13.19 9.34 20.19
N LEU A 605 -12.04 9.27 19.53
CA LEU A 605 -11.77 8.36 18.42
C LEU A 605 -10.53 7.54 18.76
N ASN A 606 -10.66 6.21 18.79
CA ASN A 606 -9.56 5.29 19.11
C ASN A 606 -8.81 5.67 20.41
N GLY A 607 -9.57 6.04 21.45
CA GLY A 607 -9.05 6.43 22.76
C GLY A 607 -8.45 7.84 22.85
N LYS A 608 -8.57 8.68 21.80
CA LYS A 608 -8.09 10.06 21.80
C LYS A 608 -9.25 11.04 21.66
N ILE A 609 -9.28 12.07 22.49
CA ILE A 609 -10.27 13.15 22.34
C ILE A 609 -9.92 13.96 21.10
N VAL A 610 -10.73 13.85 20.05
CA VAL A 610 -10.59 14.60 18.80
C VAL A 610 -11.40 15.89 18.80
N ILE A 611 -12.58 15.90 19.38
CA ILE A 611 -13.41 17.09 19.65
C ILE A 611 -13.66 17.15 21.16
N ASP A 612 -13.42 18.29 21.74
CA ASP A 612 -13.52 18.50 23.18
C ASP A 612 -14.51 19.62 23.50
N ASN A 613 -15.67 19.24 24.00
CA ASN A 613 -16.73 20.14 24.46
C ASN A 613 -17.09 21.25 23.45
N ALA A 614 -17.13 20.90 22.14
CA ALA A 614 -17.49 21.84 21.09
C ALA A 614 -19.01 22.06 21.06
N ARG A 615 -19.44 23.28 20.74
CA ARG A 615 -20.87 23.59 20.65
C ARG A 615 -21.38 23.43 19.23
N ILE A 616 -22.59 22.89 19.12
CA ILE A 616 -23.40 22.81 17.89
C ILE A 616 -24.62 23.75 18.02
N PRO A 617 -24.45 25.03 17.70
CA PRO A 617 -25.55 26.00 17.88
C PRO A 617 -26.77 25.64 17.05
N GLY A 618 -27.93 25.55 17.70
CA GLY A 618 -29.18 25.25 17.05
C GLY A 618 -29.46 23.78 16.78
N ILE A 619 -28.68 22.87 17.39
CA ILE A 619 -29.02 21.43 17.38
C ILE A 619 -30.35 21.20 18.08
N GLU A 620 -31.18 20.31 17.55
CA GLU A 620 -32.43 19.92 18.17
C GLU A 620 -32.22 19.36 19.58
N LYS A 621 -33.19 19.52 20.47
CA LYS A 621 -33.08 18.95 21.83
C LYS A 621 -33.17 17.44 21.85
N GLU A 622 -33.86 16.88 20.86
CA GLU A 622 -34.10 15.46 20.71
C GLU A 622 -34.24 15.13 19.21
N GLY A 623 -33.77 13.98 18.79
CA GLY A 623 -33.90 13.52 17.41
C GLY A 623 -33.22 12.17 17.15
N PRO A 624 -33.51 11.55 15.99
CA PRO A 624 -32.91 10.27 15.63
C PRO A 624 -31.41 10.39 15.34
N ILE A 625 -30.72 9.29 15.52
CA ILE A 625 -29.32 9.11 15.11
C ILE A 625 -29.27 8.50 13.70
N GLY A 626 -28.38 8.98 12.84
CA GLY A 626 -28.28 8.50 11.47
C GLY A 626 -26.88 8.07 11.08
N LEU A 627 -26.81 7.05 10.23
CA LEU A 627 -25.59 6.65 9.51
C LEU A 627 -25.68 7.22 8.10
N GLN A 628 -24.74 8.10 7.76
CA GLN A 628 -24.86 8.93 6.55
C GLN A 628 -24.55 8.15 5.28
N HIS A 629 -25.41 8.34 4.27
CA HIS A 629 -25.07 8.11 2.86
C HIS A 629 -24.32 9.32 2.29
N HIS A 630 -23.23 9.06 1.58
CA HIS A 630 -22.54 10.05 0.75
C HIS A 630 -22.10 9.42 -0.57
N GLY A 631 -22.02 10.22 -1.65
CA GLY A 631 -21.55 9.80 -2.97
C GLY A 631 -22.56 8.92 -3.73
N GLY A 632 -22.07 7.91 -4.39
CA GLY A 632 -22.82 7.00 -5.26
C GLY A 632 -22.12 6.79 -6.61
N ILE A 633 -22.81 6.12 -7.54
CA ILE A 633 -22.32 5.89 -8.90
C ILE A 633 -22.38 7.19 -9.71
N ASP A 634 -21.26 7.56 -10.32
CA ASP A 634 -21.22 8.58 -11.37
C ASP A 634 -21.92 8.02 -12.62
N PRO A 635 -23.02 8.64 -13.08
CA PRO A 635 -23.78 8.14 -14.22
C PRO A 635 -23.02 8.19 -15.54
N LYS A 636 -21.91 8.94 -15.63
CA LYS A 636 -21.09 9.04 -16.84
C LYS A 636 -20.06 7.93 -16.93
N THR A 637 -19.51 7.53 -15.81
CA THR A 637 -18.42 6.54 -15.76
C THR A 637 -18.87 5.16 -15.31
N GLY A 638 -20.05 5.05 -14.68
CA GLY A 638 -20.54 3.82 -14.06
C GLY A 638 -19.76 3.40 -12.81
N LYS A 639 -18.80 4.22 -12.36
CA LYS A 639 -17.98 3.95 -11.18
C LYS A 639 -18.42 4.77 -9.97
N HIS A 640 -18.07 4.30 -8.78
CA HIS A 640 -18.29 5.10 -7.56
C HIS A 640 -17.50 6.41 -7.62
N GLY A 641 -18.14 7.49 -7.19
CA GLY A 641 -17.43 8.74 -6.96
C GLY A 641 -16.42 8.61 -5.82
N PRO A 642 -15.30 9.40 -5.83
CA PRO A 642 -14.21 9.24 -4.86
C PRO A 642 -14.62 9.37 -3.38
N ALA A 643 -15.72 10.08 -3.10
CA ALA A 643 -16.22 10.32 -1.75
C ALA A 643 -17.44 9.42 -1.40
N SER A 644 -17.51 8.21 -1.93
CA SER A 644 -18.65 7.32 -1.66
C SER A 644 -18.53 6.61 -0.32
N SER A 645 -19.68 6.40 0.35
CA SER A 645 -19.79 5.68 1.63
C SER A 645 -19.66 4.17 1.44
N LEU A 646 -18.46 3.70 1.15
CA LEU A 646 -18.12 2.28 1.12
C LEU A 646 -17.73 1.83 2.53
N ILE A 647 -18.70 1.73 3.43
CA ILE A 647 -18.51 1.72 4.88
C ILE A 647 -19.23 0.57 5.57
N GLN A 648 -18.72 0.18 6.71
CA GLN A 648 -19.33 -0.79 7.61
C GLN A 648 -19.43 -0.22 9.02
N PHE A 649 -20.49 -0.64 9.75
CA PHE A 649 -20.71 -0.27 11.14
C PHE A 649 -21.05 -1.51 11.97
N ARG A 650 -20.62 -1.50 13.25
CA ARG A 650 -20.97 -2.55 14.23
C ARG A 650 -20.91 -1.99 15.65
N ASN A 651 -21.30 -2.75 16.64
CA ASN A 651 -21.18 -2.40 18.06
C ASN A 651 -21.73 -1.00 18.33
N ILE A 652 -23.02 -0.78 17.97
CA ILE A 652 -23.68 0.50 18.16
C ILE A 652 -24.49 0.43 19.44
N TRP A 653 -24.08 1.21 20.44
CA TRP A 653 -24.71 1.25 21.75
C TRP A 653 -24.89 2.67 22.22
N ILE A 654 -25.93 2.91 23.03
CA ILE A 654 -26.26 4.23 23.55
C ILE A 654 -26.53 4.15 25.04
N LYS A 655 -26.09 5.19 25.75
CA LYS A 655 -26.48 5.49 27.12
C LYS A 655 -27.21 6.83 27.13
N ARG A 656 -28.40 6.87 27.66
CA ARG A 656 -29.16 8.12 27.91
C ARG A 656 -28.57 8.82 29.13
N LEU A 657 -28.36 10.14 29.03
CA LEU A 657 -27.78 10.97 30.08
C LEU A 657 -28.84 11.86 30.75
#